data_259d502d5b331948c0cefe00ff93b858
#
_entry.id   259d502d5b331948c0cefe00ff93b858
#
_cell.length_a   1.000
_cell.length_b   1.000
_cell.length_c   1.000
_cell.angle_alpha   90.00
_cell.angle_beta   90.00
_cell.angle_gamma   90.00
#
_symmetry.space_group_name_H-M   'P 1'
#
loop_
_entity.id
_entity.type
_entity.pdbx_description
1 polymer ?
#
loop_
_entity_poly.entity_id
_entity_poly.type
_entity_poly.pdbx_seq_one_letter_code
_entity_poly.pdbx_strand_id
1 'polypeptide(L)'
;MIVASITTTGAAASNLDISATTAAPLSMQNSIAYGGDNKVENGIGSPVRDILLGGDKNTVRSSANDTITSGTNNTVSGPGSIVSGWYNTNSATNSLVVGTSNTVGGTNNIVGGFNHVNNDNAINALLIGNRNSIDGQNSVALGMNNTIKGNNALVGGTGAKVQGNNAIAFGDSAKATYDDAYAIGRKAEATAQNTVAIGNNAKANNDMGTAIGYNAKAKNDYATAVGYSANGTGNQSSAFGFNAEATAMNTTAVGSYANASGAYSTALGFKTAASNEDAVALGNYSISAGKSAFAAGTLANAAEKDSLAIGHSATTTKENGIAIGTNTSVDGIDSIAIGKSSNITKNASIGIGRNTTAGESAVAVGTDSSANGWAGTAVGTIAKASGVQSTAIGNNAQASNTYSTALGISSVASGTAANAIGLSKATGYASNAIGFVAEASGESATAIGNTAKALNENSIAIGTNAKAATDNSIALGAKSVTDTAVSTSSGVIGGRTYNFAGGTAVGTLSIGDSGAERTITNVAAGRVSATSTDAVNGSQLHAIQDVVDNHENRITTIEGDINTLNNRIINGGSNGLNEAKAYTDQQVSSVAAASAALAGLHPLDFDKHDKWSYSVGFGNYKNANAAALGAFYRPNKNTMFNAATTVGNGRNTISLGANFKFGKSSEEVTTEDAAQLKKDMKNLSEKYNELERKYTELAAKLESK
;
A
#
# COMPACT_ATOMS: atom_id res chain seq x y z
N MET A 1 -67.25 -60.06 22.19
CA MET A 1 -68.24 -59.26 21.45
C MET A 1 -67.47 -58.10 20.84
N ILE A 2 -67.15 -58.18 19.56
CA ILE A 2 -66.39 -57.11 18.84
C ILE A 2 -67.40 -56.05 18.49
N VAL A 3 -67.39 -54.90 19.13
CA VAL A 3 -68.14 -53.74 18.65
C VAL A 3 -67.15 -52.91 17.85
N ALA A 4 -67.04 -53.26 16.56
CA ALA A 4 -66.46 -52.32 15.60
C ALA A 4 -67.54 -51.28 15.24
N SER A 5 -67.52 -50.12 15.82
CA SER A 5 -68.35 -48.99 15.36
C SER A 5 -67.72 -48.45 14.10
N ILE A 6 -68.06 -49.03 12.95
CA ILE A 6 -67.76 -48.48 11.64
C ILE A 6 -68.97 -47.63 11.24
N THR A 7 -68.85 -46.32 11.37
CA THR A 7 -69.81 -45.38 10.74
C THR A 7 -69.46 -45.25 9.26
N THR A 8 -70.04 -46.10 8.41
CA THR A 8 -69.90 -45.97 6.95
C THR A 8 -70.96 -44.98 6.42
N THR A 9 -70.50 -43.83 5.94
CA THR A 9 -71.23 -43.05 4.97
C THR A 9 -70.74 -43.40 3.57
N GLY A 10 -71.48 -44.36 2.92
CA GLY A 10 -71.58 -44.60 1.52
C GLY A 10 -70.33 -44.78 0.67
N ALA A 11 -69.82 -46.02 0.67
CA ALA A 11 -69.28 -46.81 -0.45
C ALA A 11 -68.78 -48.14 0.15
N ALA A 12 -69.13 -49.27 -0.53
CA ALA A 12 -68.86 -50.59 -0.05
C ALA A 12 -67.39 -50.83 0.32
N ALA A 13 -67.11 -51.01 1.60
CA ALA A 13 -65.83 -51.57 2.07
C ALA A 13 -65.78 -53.05 1.71
N SER A 14 -65.21 -53.43 0.59
CA SER A 14 -64.86 -54.80 0.25
C SER A 14 -63.41 -55.03 0.66
N ASN A 15 -63.18 -55.94 1.61
CA ASN A 15 -61.91 -56.50 2.08
C ASN A 15 -61.01 -55.59 2.92
N LEU A 16 -61.46 -55.21 4.12
CA LEU A 16 -60.56 -54.77 5.21
C LEU A 16 -60.17 -56.02 6.04
N ASP A 17 -58.90 -56.47 5.97
CA ASP A 17 -58.36 -57.51 6.84
C ASP A 17 -57.83 -56.87 8.16
N ILE A 18 -58.46 -57.24 9.28
CA ILE A 18 -58.04 -56.84 10.62
C ILE A 18 -57.39 -58.04 11.30
N SER A 19 -56.04 -58.15 11.26
CA SER A 19 -55.32 -59.23 11.91
C SER A 19 -54.78 -58.81 13.27
N ALA A 20 -55.07 -59.60 14.32
CA ALA A 20 -54.50 -59.51 15.64
C ALA A 20 -53.42 -60.61 15.83
N THR A 21 -52.22 -60.20 16.26
CA THR A 21 -51.13 -61.18 16.59
C THR A 21 -51.29 -61.91 17.91
N THR A 22 -52.30 -61.54 18.74
CA THR A 22 -52.72 -62.20 19.98
C THR A 22 -54.15 -61.99 20.37
N ALA A 23 -54.77 -62.82 21.16
CA ALA A 23 -56.18 -62.89 21.50
C ALA A 23 -56.74 -61.78 22.43
N ALA A 24 -56.48 -60.49 22.16
CA ALA A 24 -57.11 -59.35 22.81
C ALA A 24 -58.16 -58.75 21.89
N PRO A 25 -59.33 -58.25 22.37
CA PRO A 25 -60.34 -57.62 21.51
C PRO A 25 -59.83 -56.33 20.81
N LEU A 26 -59.92 -56.32 19.51
CA LEU A 26 -59.60 -55.18 18.67
C LEU A 26 -60.62 -54.07 18.93
N SER A 27 -60.17 -52.89 19.40
CA SER A 27 -60.98 -51.71 19.45
C SER A 27 -60.48 -50.65 18.42
N MET A 28 -61.23 -50.45 17.36
CA MET A 28 -61.03 -49.32 16.42
C MET A 28 -61.98 -48.19 16.82
N GLN A 29 -61.47 -46.99 16.98
CA GLN A 29 -62.30 -45.80 17.27
C GLN A 29 -62.13 -44.77 16.12
N ASN A 30 -63.25 -44.20 15.62
CA ASN A 30 -63.29 -43.16 14.62
C ASN A 30 -62.51 -43.46 13.32
N SER A 31 -62.51 -44.71 12.83
CA SER A 31 -61.69 -45.10 11.68
C SER A 31 -62.57 -45.47 10.47
N ILE A 32 -62.18 -45.02 9.25
CA ILE A 32 -62.84 -45.28 7.98
C ILE A 32 -61.86 -45.97 7.04
N ALA A 33 -62.27 -47.05 6.40
CA ALA A 33 -61.54 -47.73 5.34
C ALA A 33 -62.39 -47.99 4.12
N TYR A 34 -61.86 -47.80 2.90
CA TYR A 34 -62.49 -48.14 1.63
C TYR A 34 -61.48 -48.69 0.61
N GLY A 35 -61.85 -49.54 -0.28
CA GLY A 35 -60.98 -50.22 -1.25
C GLY A 35 -60.78 -51.68 -0.95
N GLY A 36 -59.87 -52.38 -1.70
CA GLY A 36 -59.61 -53.82 -1.58
C GLY A 36 -58.42 -54.17 -0.71
N ASP A 37 -58.43 -55.32 -0.05
CA ASP A 37 -57.34 -55.97 0.64
C ASP A 37 -56.50 -55.09 1.63
N ASN A 38 -57.11 -54.08 2.22
CA ASN A 38 -56.46 -53.22 3.21
C ASN A 38 -56.37 -53.95 4.57
N LYS A 39 -55.23 -53.82 5.28
CA LYS A 39 -54.97 -54.51 6.52
C LYS A 39 -54.66 -53.55 7.67
N VAL A 40 -55.26 -53.80 8.82
CA VAL A 40 -54.90 -53.14 10.08
C VAL A 40 -54.34 -54.19 11.02
N GLU A 41 -53.06 -54.14 11.34
CA GLU A 41 -52.36 -55.03 12.27
C GLU A 41 -52.35 -54.41 13.67
N ASN A 42 -52.98 -55.07 14.64
CA ASN A 42 -53.05 -54.59 16.01
C ASN A 42 -52.04 -55.30 16.89
N GLY A 43 -51.23 -54.56 17.70
CA GLY A 43 -50.36 -55.09 18.74
C GLY A 43 -51.08 -55.24 20.07
N ILE A 44 -50.51 -55.96 21.01
CA ILE A 44 -51.06 -56.24 22.34
C ILE A 44 -51.32 -54.93 23.13
N GLY A 45 -52.60 -54.63 23.43
CA GLY A 45 -52.99 -53.66 24.45
C GLY A 45 -53.18 -52.20 24.06
N SER A 46 -53.12 -51.83 22.78
CA SER A 46 -53.36 -50.43 22.34
C SER A 46 -54.48 -50.34 21.34
N PRO A 47 -55.56 -49.56 21.58
CA PRO A 47 -56.59 -49.31 20.58
C PRO A 47 -56.08 -48.49 19.39
N VAL A 48 -56.43 -48.87 18.17
CA VAL A 48 -56.17 -48.12 16.94
C VAL A 48 -57.26 -47.06 16.79
N ARG A 49 -56.88 -45.80 16.64
CA ARG A 49 -57.83 -44.64 16.61
C ARG A 49 -57.62 -43.74 15.38
N ASP A 50 -58.71 -43.15 14.95
CA ASP A 50 -58.73 -42.07 13.96
C ASP A 50 -57.95 -42.37 12.66
N ILE A 51 -58.19 -43.56 12.07
CA ILE A 51 -57.55 -43.96 10.81
C ILE A 51 -58.54 -43.76 9.64
N LEU A 52 -58.06 -43.04 8.60
CA LEU A 52 -58.69 -42.99 7.29
C LEU A 52 -57.86 -43.78 6.28
N LEU A 53 -58.37 -44.94 5.85
CA LEU A 53 -57.63 -45.87 5.01
C LEU A 53 -58.36 -46.03 3.66
N GLY A 54 -57.73 -45.66 2.54
CA GLY A 54 -58.27 -45.73 1.22
C GLY A 54 -57.37 -46.41 0.20
N GLY A 55 -57.93 -47.09 -0.80
CA GLY A 55 -57.16 -47.76 -1.86
C GLY A 55 -57.04 -49.28 -1.64
N ASP A 56 -55.90 -49.88 -2.11
CA ASP A 56 -55.76 -51.35 -2.16
C ASP A 56 -54.47 -51.84 -1.44
N LYS A 57 -54.56 -52.92 -0.73
CA LYS A 57 -53.41 -53.62 -0.05
C LYS A 57 -52.59 -52.76 0.88
N ASN A 58 -53.15 -51.74 1.51
CA ASN A 58 -52.45 -50.92 2.48
C ASN A 58 -52.42 -51.64 3.85
N THR A 59 -51.33 -51.54 4.57
CA THR A 59 -51.18 -52.11 5.93
C THR A 59 -50.92 -50.96 6.92
N VAL A 60 -51.78 -50.87 7.95
CA VAL A 60 -51.60 -49.91 9.07
C VAL A 60 -51.42 -50.72 10.35
N ARG A 61 -50.31 -50.41 11.07
CA ARG A 61 -49.95 -51.11 12.32
C ARG A 61 -50.50 -50.40 13.55
N SER A 62 -50.59 -51.10 14.65
CA SER A 62 -51.20 -50.66 15.90
C SER A 62 -50.61 -49.37 16.50
N SER A 63 -49.38 -49.04 16.16
CA SER A 63 -48.69 -47.80 16.60
C SER A 63 -49.16 -46.56 15.81
N ALA A 64 -49.86 -46.76 14.70
CA ALA A 64 -50.21 -45.67 13.72
C ALA A 64 -51.59 -45.10 14.00
N ASN A 65 -51.84 -44.47 15.14
CA ASN A 65 -53.09 -43.71 15.39
C ASN A 65 -53.08 -42.39 14.63
N ASP A 66 -54.25 -41.80 14.41
CA ASP A 66 -54.44 -40.49 13.78
C ASP A 66 -53.83 -40.42 12.37
N THR A 67 -53.98 -41.49 11.57
CA THR A 67 -53.35 -41.58 10.25
C THR A 67 -54.38 -41.53 9.08
N ILE A 68 -53.92 -40.95 7.97
CA ILE A 68 -54.61 -41.06 6.67
C ILE A 68 -53.69 -41.82 5.70
N THR A 69 -54.18 -42.97 5.22
CA THR A 69 -53.43 -43.78 4.24
C THR A 69 -54.28 -43.96 2.99
N SER A 70 -53.72 -43.60 1.82
CA SER A 70 -54.40 -43.75 0.52
C SER A 70 -53.46 -44.31 -0.55
N GLY A 71 -54.00 -45.07 -1.50
CA GLY A 71 -53.22 -45.66 -2.58
C GLY A 71 -53.06 -47.18 -2.45
N THR A 72 -51.92 -47.76 -2.86
CA THR A 72 -51.74 -49.21 -2.97
C THR A 72 -50.44 -49.71 -2.31
N ASN A 73 -50.51 -50.77 -1.55
CA ASN A 73 -49.36 -51.45 -0.88
C ASN A 73 -48.58 -50.52 0.05
N ASN A 74 -49.19 -49.54 0.70
CA ASN A 74 -48.50 -48.74 1.72
C ASN A 74 -48.48 -49.43 3.07
N THR A 75 -47.39 -49.36 3.81
CA THR A 75 -47.25 -49.88 5.19
C THR A 75 -47.02 -48.72 6.15
N VAL A 76 -47.90 -48.51 7.12
CA VAL A 76 -47.82 -47.40 8.07
C VAL A 76 -47.79 -47.93 9.50
N SER A 77 -46.78 -47.53 10.26
CA SER A 77 -46.63 -47.86 11.68
C SER A 77 -46.43 -46.63 12.57
N GLY A 78 -46.21 -45.43 11.97
CA GLY A 78 -46.03 -44.20 12.70
C GLY A 78 -47.35 -43.41 12.86
N PRO A 79 -47.69 -42.93 14.07
CA PRO A 79 -48.96 -42.23 14.35
C PRO A 79 -48.91 -40.77 13.78
N GLY A 80 -50.12 -40.21 13.65
CA GLY A 80 -50.29 -38.81 13.21
C GLY A 80 -49.89 -38.54 11.76
N SER A 81 -49.77 -39.58 10.90
CA SER A 81 -49.17 -39.45 9.58
C SER A 81 -50.21 -39.45 8.44
N ILE A 82 -49.90 -38.78 7.35
CA ILE A 82 -50.64 -38.88 6.07
C ILE A 82 -49.75 -39.62 5.07
N VAL A 83 -50.17 -40.75 4.54
CA VAL A 83 -49.42 -41.53 3.55
C VAL A 83 -50.27 -41.74 2.31
N SER A 84 -49.79 -41.29 1.13
CA SER A 84 -50.50 -41.41 -0.12
C SER A 84 -49.60 -41.93 -1.25
N GLY A 85 -50.06 -42.87 -2.05
CA GLY A 85 -49.33 -43.35 -3.22
C GLY A 85 -49.11 -44.88 -3.17
N TRP A 86 -47.97 -45.37 -3.69
CA TRP A 86 -47.72 -46.80 -3.88
C TRP A 86 -46.46 -47.29 -3.18
N TYR A 87 -46.53 -48.43 -2.51
CA TYR A 87 -45.38 -49.12 -1.88
C TYR A 87 -44.61 -48.29 -0.84
N ASN A 88 -45.24 -47.28 -0.21
CA ASN A 88 -44.54 -46.51 0.83
C ASN A 88 -44.53 -47.28 2.15
N THR A 89 -43.40 -47.25 2.86
CA THR A 89 -43.24 -47.75 4.23
C THR A 89 -42.98 -46.56 5.17
N ASN A 90 -43.94 -46.28 6.05
CA ASN A 90 -43.84 -45.17 7.01
C ASN A 90 -43.85 -45.69 8.46
N SER A 91 -42.74 -45.56 9.14
CA SER A 91 -42.65 -45.72 10.59
C SER A 91 -42.58 -44.38 11.35
N ALA A 92 -42.55 -43.27 10.61
CA ALA A 92 -42.40 -41.93 11.16
C ALA A 92 -43.70 -41.44 11.84
N THR A 93 -43.52 -40.69 12.94
CA THR A 93 -44.62 -39.99 13.63
C THR A 93 -44.89 -38.62 13.01
N ASN A 94 -46.18 -38.21 12.92
CA ASN A 94 -46.63 -36.88 12.44
C ASN A 94 -46.06 -36.52 11.06
N SER A 95 -46.03 -37.42 10.13
CA SER A 95 -45.36 -37.20 8.84
C SER A 95 -46.32 -37.21 7.65
N LEU A 96 -45.99 -36.48 6.61
CA LEU A 96 -46.69 -36.49 5.30
C LEU A 96 -45.82 -37.23 4.28
N VAL A 97 -46.32 -38.36 3.76
CA VAL A 97 -45.62 -39.15 2.74
C VAL A 97 -46.48 -39.29 1.51
N VAL A 98 -46.00 -38.75 0.38
CA VAL A 98 -46.71 -38.80 -0.90
C VAL A 98 -45.79 -39.32 -2.01
N GLY A 99 -46.18 -40.38 -2.69
CA GLY A 99 -45.40 -40.89 -3.81
C GLY A 99 -45.26 -42.41 -3.84
N THR A 100 -44.13 -42.91 -4.31
CA THR A 100 -43.94 -44.34 -4.53
C THR A 100 -42.64 -44.88 -3.90
N SER A 101 -42.71 -46.01 -3.21
CA SER A 101 -41.59 -46.73 -2.68
C SER A 101 -40.73 -45.95 -1.67
N ASN A 102 -41.32 -45.01 -0.95
CA ASN A 102 -40.60 -44.25 0.07
C ASN A 102 -40.52 -45.06 1.40
N THR A 103 -39.36 -45.07 2.04
CA THR A 103 -39.17 -45.65 3.38
C THR A 103 -38.89 -44.49 4.35
N VAL A 104 -39.81 -44.28 5.30
CA VAL A 104 -39.80 -43.07 6.15
C VAL A 104 -39.83 -43.47 7.61
N GLY A 105 -38.78 -43.12 8.37
CA GLY A 105 -38.67 -43.20 9.81
C GLY A 105 -38.58 -41.85 10.47
N GLY A 106 -38.50 -41.78 11.79
CA GLY A 106 -38.35 -40.56 12.56
C GLY A 106 -39.65 -39.82 12.91
N THR A 107 -39.62 -38.49 12.92
CA THR A 107 -40.78 -37.68 13.39
C THR A 107 -40.92 -36.37 12.59
N ASN A 108 -42.19 -35.96 12.34
CA ASN A 108 -42.56 -34.66 11.69
C ASN A 108 -41.95 -34.49 10.28
N ASN A 109 -41.93 -35.52 9.47
CA ASN A 109 -41.28 -35.50 8.16
C ASN A 109 -42.28 -35.24 7.03
N ILE A 110 -41.88 -34.56 5.99
CA ILE A 110 -42.60 -34.40 4.76
C ILE A 110 -41.82 -35.05 3.62
N VAL A 111 -42.39 -36.07 2.99
CA VAL A 111 -41.71 -36.84 1.95
C VAL A 111 -42.62 -36.90 0.71
N GLY A 112 -42.10 -36.40 -0.41
CA GLY A 112 -42.81 -36.37 -1.71
C GLY A 112 -41.94 -36.89 -2.85
N GLY A 113 -42.39 -37.96 -3.56
CA GLY A 113 -41.66 -38.51 -4.71
C GLY A 113 -41.41 -39.98 -4.69
N PHE A 114 -40.22 -40.46 -5.16
CA PHE A 114 -39.91 -41.84 -5.42
C PHE A 114 -38.68 -42.34 -4.65
N ASN A 115 -38.78 -43.55 -4.08
CA ASN A 115 -37.64 -44.30 -3.49
C ASN A 115 -36.82 -43.47 -2.48
N HIS A 116 -37.44 -42.59 -1.72
CA HIS A 116 -36.78 -41.89 -0.64
C HIS A 116 -36.48 -42.82 0.53
N VAL A 117 -35.35 -42.64 1.22
CA VAL A 117 -34.99 -43.30 2.47
C VAL A 117 -34.79 -42.23 3.54
N ASN A 118 -35.67 -42.25 4.54
CA ASN A 118 -35.57 -41.38 5.71
C ASN A 118 -35.42 -42.28 6.94
N ASN A 119 -34.27 -42.16 7.64
CA ASN A 119 -33.96 -43.04 8.77
C ASN A 119 -34.72 -42.58 10.03
N ASP A 120 -34.70 -43.44 11.06
CA ASP A 120 -35.38 -43.16 12.33
C ASP A 120 -34.81 -41.94 13.10
N ASN A 121 -33.59 -41.53 12.79
CA ASN A 121 -32.97 -40.33 13.35
C ASN A 121 -33.52 -39.02 12.70
N ALA A 122 -34.17 -39.10 11.55
CA ALA A 122 -34.65 -37.93 10.84
C ALA A 122 -35.90 -37.33 11.52
N ILE A 123 -35.78 -36.14 12.04
CA ILE A 123 -36.84 -35.37 12.68
C ILE A 123 -37.01 -34.08 11.94
N ASN A 124 -38.25 -33.68 11.64
CA ASN A 124 -38.58 -32.44 10.87
C ASN A 124 -37.87 -32.40 9.50
N ALA A 125 -37.84 -33.54 8.81
CA ALA A 125 -37.18 -33.63 7.50
C ALA A 125 -38.16 -33.39 6.34
N LEU A 126 -37.66 -32.75 5.28
CA LEU A 126 -38.37 -32.54 4.00
C LEU A 126 -37.62 -33.22 2.86
N LEU A 127 -38.22 -34.24 2.24
CA LEU A 127 -37.67 -34.92 1.06
C LEU A 127 -38.64 -34.75 -0.12
N ILE A 128 -38.12 -34.16 -1.19
CA ILE A 128 -38.91 -34.03 -2.43
C ILE A 128 -38.06 -34.50 -3.62
N GLY A 129 -38.64 -35.35 -4.48
CA GLY A 129 -37.98 -35.78 -5.71
C GLY A 129 -37.82 -37.28 -5.85
N ASN A 130 -36.58 -37.82 -6.05
CA ASN A 130 -36.34 -39.21 -6.32
C ASN A 130 -35.08 -39.71 -5.61
N ARG A 131 -35.18 -40.85 -4.88
CA ARG A 131 -34.01 -41.53 -4.22
C ARG A 131 -33.20 -40.63 -3.28
N ASN A 132 -33.81 -39.66 -2.61
CA ASN A 132 -33.12 -38.91 -1.58
C ASN A 132 -33.10 -39.72 -0.26
N SER A 133 -32.02 -39.54 0.54
CA SER A 133 -31.86 -40.18 1.83
C SER A 133 -31.49 -39.15 2.90
N ILE A 134 -32.22 -39.15 4.03
CA ILE A 134 -31.92 -38.32 5.20
C ILE A 134 -31.76 -39.21 6.45
N ASP A 135 -30.69 -38.95 7.22
CA ASP A 135 -30.41 -39.51 8.53
C ASP A 135 -30.31 -38.45 9.63
N GLY A 136 -30.35 -37.17 9.29
CA GLY A 136 -30.24 -36.02 10.19
C GLY A 136 -31.56 -35.33 10.49
N GLN A 137 -31.60 -34.56 11.60
CA GLN A 137 -32.75 -33.76 12.04
C GLN A 137 -32.84 -32.41 11.34
N ASN A 138 -34.05 -31.84 11.24
CA ASN A 138 -34.30 -30.48 10.71
C ASN A 138 -33.69 -30.29 9.31
N SER A 139 -33.76 -31.26 8.46
CA SER A 139 -33.02 -31.30 7.21
C SER A 139 -33.91 -31.36 5.97
N VAL A 140 -33.45 -30.86 4.86
CA VAL A 140 -34.21 -30.74 3.61
C VAL A 140 -33.43 -31.36 2.45
N ALA A 141 -34.06 -32.31 1.73
CA ALA A 141 -33.49 -32.90 0.51
C ALA A 141 -34.43 -32.68 -0.69
N LEU A 142 -33.95 -31.97 -1.70
CA LEU A 142 -34.68 -31.62 -2.91
C LEU A 142 -33.96 -32.16 -4.16
N GLY A 143 -34.63 -32.97 -4.99
CA GLY A 143 -34.06 -33.45 -6.25
C GLY A 143 -33.87 -34.95 -6.31
N MET A 144 -32.72 -35.45 -6.82
CA MET A 144 -32.52 -36.85 -7.10
C MET A 144 -31.21 -37.41 -6.53
N ASN A 145 -31.28 -38.58 -5.92
CA ASN A 145 -30.09 -39.30 -5.36
C ASN A 145 -29.29 -38.51 -4.31
N ASN A 146 -29.91 -37.59 -3.59
CA ASN A 146 -29.23 -36.79 -2.59
C ASN A 146 -29.15 -37.52 -1.25
N THR A 147 -28.10 -37.26 -0.47
CA THR A 147 -27.88 -37.90 0.83
C THR A 147 -27.56 -36.86 1.90
N ILE A 148 -28.25 -36.90 3.03
CA ILE A 148 -27.96 -36.12 4.24
C ILE A 148 -27.68 -37.09 5.41
N LYS A 149 -26.59 -36.81 6.13
CA LYS A 149 -26.27 -37.50 7.42
C LYS A 149 -26.25 -36.52 8.61
N GLY A 150 -25.95 -35.25 8.37
CA GLY A 150 -25.90 -34.21 9.41
C GLY A 150 -27.26 -33.61 9.74
N ASN A 151 -27.37 -32.92 10.88
CA ASN A 151 -28.54 -32.19 11.33
C ASN A 151 -28.58 -30.76 10.75
N ASN A 152 -29.79 -30.17 10.68
CA ASN A 152 -29.99 -28.80 10.18
C ASN A 152 -29.42 -28.61 8.77
N ALA A 153 -29.51 -29.61 7.93
CA ALA A 153 -28.84 -29.66 6.65
C ALA A 153 -29.80 -29.46 5.48
N LEU A 154 -29.29 -28.82 4.41
CA LEU A 154 -30.03 -28.64 3.16
C LEU A 154 -29.28 -29.28 2.00
N VAL A 155 -29.92 -30.16 1.28
CA VAL A 155 -29.39 -30.71 0.03
C VAL A 155 -30.36 -30.47 -1.13
N GLY A 156 -29.80 -30.16 -2.30
CA GLY A 156 -30.61 -30.00 -3.52
C GLY A 156 -29.81 -30.32 -4.77
N GLY A 157 -30.49 -30.90 -5.77
CA GLY A 157 -29.88 -31.26 -7.06
C GLY A 157 -29.89 -32.75 -7.35
N THR A 158 -28.85 -33.26 -8.01
CA THR A 158 -28.70 -34.67 -8.35
C THR A 158 -27.40 -35.22 -7.73
N GLY A 159 -27.53 -36.21 -6.89
CA GLY A 159 -26.36 -36.88 -6.27
C GLY A 159 -25.57 -36.03 -5.29
N ALA A 160 -26.15 -34.94 -4.80
CA ALA A 160 -25.54 -34.09 -3.81
C ALA A 160 -25.49 -34.77 -2.43
N LYS A 161 -24.46 -34.46 -1.63
CA LYS A 161 -24.19 -35.14 -0.34
C LYS A 161 -23.88 -34.10 0.75
N VAL A 162 -24.57 -34.28 1.89
CA VAL A 162 -24.28 -33.55 3.13
C VAL A 162 -23.95 -34.58 4.21
N GLN A 163 -22.84 -34.41 4.93
CA GLN A 163 -22.48 -35.27 6.05
C GLN A 163 -22.38 -34.49 7.37
N GLY A 164 -21.98 -33.22 7.31
CA GLY A 164 -21.86 -32.34 8.48
C GLY A 164 -23.18 -31.73 8.93
N ASN A 165 -23.20 -31.27 10.19
CA ASN A 165 -24.32 -30.50 10.74
C ASN A 165 -24.33 -29.05 10.20
N ASN A 166 -25.51 -28.41 10.17
CA ASN A 166 -25.68 -27.04 9.67
C ASN A 166 -25.14 -26.84 8.25
N ALA A 167 -25.07 -27.90 7.45
CA ALA A 167 -24.37 -27.90 6.17
C ALA A 167 -25.36 -27.84 4.97
N ILE A 168 -24.89 -27.27 3.88
CA ILE A 168 -25.67 -27.10 2.65
C ILE A 168 -24.92 -27.72 1.46
N ALA A 169 -25.58 -28.58 0.67
CA ALA A 169 -25.09 -29.03 -0.61
C ALA A 169 -26.18 -28.82 -1.69
N PHE A 170 -25.99 -27.86 -2.57
CA PHE A 170 -26.96 -27.52 -3.62
C PHE A 170 -26.32 -27.53 -5.01
N GLY A 171 -26.69 -28.51 -5.83
CA GLY A 171 -26.15 -28.71 -7.17
C GLY A 171 -25.90 -30.17 -7.49
N ASP A 172 -25.69 -30.48 -8.78
CA ASP A 172 -25.32 -31.82 -9.22
C ASP A 172 -23.97 -32.24 -8.61
N SER A 173 -23.97 -33.34 -7.86
CA SER A 173 -22.80 -33.90 -7.21
C SER A 173 -22.09 -32.96 -6.21
N ALA A 174 -22.80 -31.97 -5.68
CA ALA A 174 -22.29 -31.09 -4.63
C ALA A 174 -22.01 -31.88 -3.34
N LYS A 175 -20.95 -31.53 -2.59
CA LYS A 175 -20.53 -32.22 -1.36
C LYS A 175 -20.27 -31.24 -0.23
N ALA A 176 -20.95 -31.40 0.89
CA ALA A 176 -20.70 -30.71 2.15
C ALA A 176 -20.43 -31.77 3.23
N THR A 177 -19.16 -31.96 3.59
CA THR A 177 -18.75 -33.15 4.35
C THR A 177 -18.67 -32.91 5.84
N TYR A 178 -18.36 -31.73 6.29
CA TYR A 178 -18.18 -31.37 7.70
C TYR A 178 -19.21 -30.33 8.16
N ASP A 179 -19.19 -30.06 9.46
CA ASP A 179 -20.10 -29.09 10.08
C ASP A 179 -19.89 -27.69 9.50
N ASP A 180 -21.01 -26.96 9.34
CA ASP A 180 -21.03 -25.61 8.80
C ASP A 180 -20.39 -25.49 7.39
N ALA A 181 -20.47 -26.56 6.59
CA ALA A 181 -19.97 -26.62 5.22
C ALA A 181 -21.06 -26.26 4.20
N TYR A 182 -20.78 -25.34 3.30
CA TYR A 182 -21.73 -24.87 2.28
C TYR A 182 -21.18 -25.14 0.87
N ALA A 183 -21.76 -26.10 0.15
CA ALA A 183 -21.39 -26.47 -1.21
C ALA A 183 -22.54 -26.14 -2.17
N ILE A 184 -22.46 -25.06 -2.93
CA ILE A 184 -23.50 -24.60 -3.85
C ILE A 184 -22.96 -24.53 -5.28
N GLY A 185 -23.45 -25.42 -6.16
CA GLY A 185 -23.00 -25.52 -7.53
C GLY A 185 -22.73 -26.96 -7.96
N ARG A 186 -22.72 -27.21 -9.26
CA ARG A 186 -22.39 -28.52 -9.80
C ARG A 186 -20.95 -28.91 -9.40
N LYS A 187 -20.81 -30.07 -8.76
CA LYS A 187 -19.53 -30.57 -8.26
C LYS A 187 -18.81 -29.60 -7.29
N ALA A 188 -19.55 -28.74 -6.61
CA ALA A 188 -18.98 -27.94 -5.53
C ALA A 188 -18.58 -28.85 -4.38
N GLU A 189 -17.40 -28.64 -3.80
CA GLU A 189 -16.83 -29.44 -2.72
C GLU A 189 -16.45 -28.55 -1.53
N ALA A 190 -17.20 -28.63 -0.43
CA ALA A 190 -16.92 -28.06 0.87
C ALA A 190 -16.64 -29.24 1.82
N THR A 191 -15.37 -29.61 1.95
CA THR A 191 -14.99 -30.89 2.56
C THR A 191 -14.19 -30.76 3.86
N ALA A 192 -14.26 -29.60 4.51
CA ALA A 192 -13.73 -29.34 5.83
C ALA A 192 -14.70 -28.48 6.65
N GLN A 193 -14.40 -28.21 7.92
CA GLN A 193 -15.26 -27.49 8.85
C GLN A 193 -15.35 -26.00 8.49
N ASN A 194 -16.54 -25.39 8.62
CA ASN A 194 -16.79 -23.97 8.35
C ASN A 194 -16.37 -23.54 6.93
N THR A 195 -16.58 -24.39 5.94
CA THR A 195 -16.18 -24.13 4.55
C THR A 195 -17.31 -23.64 3.67
N VAL A 196 -16.97 -22.80 2.71
CA VAL A 196 -17.91 -22.29 1.70
C VAL A 196 -17.39 -22.58 0.29
N ALA A 197 -18.09 -23.38 -0.48
CA ALA A 197 -17.80 -23.68 -1.88
C ALA A 197 -19.01 -23.32 -2.75
N ILE A 198 -18.99 -22.17 -3.42
CA ILE A 198 -20.09 -21.70 -4.26
C ILE A 198 -19.61 -21.55 -5.71
N GLY A 199 -20.18 -22.31 -6.61
CA GLY A 199 -19.86 -22.30 -8.02
C GLY A 199 -19.66 -23.70 -8.60
N ASN A 200 -19.71 -23.81 -9.93
CA ASN A 200 -19.43 -25.06 -10.59
C ASN A 200 -17.96 -25.47 -10.36
N ASN A 201 -17.76 -26.64 -9.80
CA ASN A 201 -16.45 -27.20 -9.46
C ASN A 201 -15.65 -26.36 -8.46
N ALA A 202 -16.30 -25.50 -7.65
CA ALA A 202 -15.66 -24.78 -6.56
C ALA A 202 -15.21 -25.78 -5.47
N LYS A 203 -14.02 -25.55 -4.88
CA LYS A 203 -13.43 -26.45 -3.90
C LYS A 203 -12.89 -25.70 -2.69
N ALA A 204 -13.48 -25.97 -1.52
CA ALA A 204 -13.02 -25.52 -0.22
C ALA A 204 -12.75 -26.77 0.62
N ASN A 205 -11.50 -27.20 0.67
CA ASN A 205 -11.15 -28.53 1.17
C ASN A 205 -10.50 -28.54 2.56
N ASN A 206 -10.14 -27.37 3.10
CA ASN A 206 -9.56 -27.23 4.42
C ASN A 206 -10.36 -26.25 5.29
N ASP A 207 -10.12 -26.29 6.60
CA ASP A 207 -10.93 -25.58 7.60
C ASP A 207 -11.04 -24.09 7.32
N MET A 208 -12.27 -23.56 7.47
CA MET A 208 -12.62 -22.16 7.24
C MET A 208 -12.29 -21.65 5.82
N GLY A 209 -12.14 -22.57 4.86
CA GLY A 209 -11.89 -22.24 3.46
C GLY A 209 -13.14 -21.68 2.76
N THR A 210 -12.98 -20.66 1.93
CA THR A 210 -14.04 -20.07 1.12
C THR A 210 -13.67 -20.08 -0.35
N ALA A 211 -14.43 -20.80 -1.19
CA ALA A 211 -14.24 -20.89 -2.62
C ALA A 211 -15.53 -20.46 -3.35
N ILE A 212 -15.53 -19.30 -3.99
CA ILE A 212 -16.71 -18.77 -4.70
C ILE A 212 -16.35 -18.48 -6.15
N GLY A 213 -16.97 -19.18 -7.08
CA GLY A 213 -16.76 -19.05 -8.50
C GLY A 213 -16.59 -20.38 -9.23
N TYR A 214 -16.67 -20.34 -10.55
CA TYR A 214 -16.38 -21.52 -11.38
C TYR A 214 -14.92 -21.94 -11.14
N ASN A 215 -14.71 -23.19 -10.76
CA ASN A 215 -13.39 -23.79 -10.53
C ASN A 215 -12.51 -23.04 -9.49
N ALA A 216 -13.11 -22.25 -8.60
CA ALA A 216 -12.41 -21.61 -7.50
C ALA A 216 -11.87 -22.65 -6.52
N LYS A 217 -10.69 -22.44 -5.95
CA LYS A 217 -9.99 -23.38 -5.08
C LYS A 217 -9.45 -22.68 -3.84
N ALA A 218 -9.98 -23.07 -2.67
CA ALA A 218 -9.45 -22.73 -1.35
C ALA A 218 -8.94 -24.03 -0.72
N LYS A 219 -7.62 -24.28 -0.78
CA LYS A 219 -7.06 -25.60 -0.45
C LYS A 219 -6.43 -25.71 0.91
N ASN A 220 -6.11 -24.62 1.56
CA ASN A 220 -5.53 -24.60 2.90
C ASN A 220 -6.43 -23.88 3.89
N ASP A 221 -6.11 -24.01 5.18
CA ASP A 221 -6.89 -23.43 6.26
C ASP A 221 -7.01 -21.91 6.11
N TYR A 222 -8.22 -21.39 6.37
CA TYR A 222 -8.56 -19.97 6.24
C TYR A 222 -8.34 -19.40 4.83
N ALA A 223 -8.18 -20.23 3.81
CA ALA A 223 -7.99 -19.76 2.44
C ALA A 223 -9.30 -19.26 1.83
N THR A 224 -9.22 -18.15 1.12
CA THR A 224 -10.34 -17.57 0.39
C THR A 224 -10.02 -17.49 -1.11
N ALA A 225 -10.91 -17.99 -1.95
CA ALA A 225 -10.79 -17.94 -3.41
C ALA A 225 -12.13 -17.49 -4.01
N VAL A 226 -12.20 -16.27 -4.52
CA VAL A 226 -13.42 -15.70 -5.08
C VAL A 226 -13.18 -15.24 -6.52
N GLY A 227 -13.80 -15.89 -7.48
CA GLY A 227 -13.66 -15.61 -8.89
C GLY A 227 -13.58 -16.89 -9.74
N TYR A 228 -13.68 -16.73 -11.05
CA TYR A 228 -13.46 -17.81 -12.01
C TYR A 228 -12.02 -18.32 -11.89
N SER A 229 -11.84 -19.57 -11.58
CA SER A 229 -10.52 -20.21 -11.37
C SER A 229 -9.61 -19.47 -10.37
N ALA A 230 -10.16 -18.73 -9.44
CA ALA A 230 -9.39 -18.16 -8.35
C ALA A 230 -8.74 -19.27 -7.52
N ASN A 231 -7.51 -19.10 -7.12
CA ASN A 231 -6.68 -20.12 -6.50
C ASN A 231 -6.05 -19.62 -5.20
N GLY A 232 -6.71 -19.85 -4.08
CA GLY A 232 -6.21 -19.62 -2.72
C GLY A 232 -5.65 -20.93 -2.17
N THR A 233 -4.38 -21.20 -2.36
CA THR A 233 -3.73 -22.45 -1.93
C THR A 233 -2.74 -22.25 -0.81
N GLY A 234 -2.43 -21.03 -0.41
CA GLY A 234 -1.68 -20.76 0.80
C GLY A 234 -2.56 -20.85 2.06
N ASN A 235 -1.96 -21.15 3.20
CA ASN A 235 -2.63 -21.00 4.49
C ASN A 235 -2.96 -19.53 4.73
N GLN A 236 -4.20 -19.21 5.15
CA GLN A 236 -4.68 -17.84 5.35
C GLN A 236 -4.55 -16.96 4.09
N SER A 237 -4.62 -17.54 2.90
CA SER A 237 -4.50 -16.83 1.65
C SER A 237 -5.85 -16.31 1.14
N SER A 238 -5.82 -15.22 0.39
CA SER A 238 -7.01 -14.57 -0.17
C SER A 238 -6.82 -14.28 -1.66
N ALA A 239 -7.55 -14.96 -2.53
CA ALA A 239 -7.52 -14.79 -3.98
C ALA A 239 -8.88 -14.28 -4.49
N PHE A 240 -8.93 -13.07 -4.99
CA PHE A 240 -10.14 -12.40 -5.51
C PHE A 240 -9.96 -11.98 -6.97
N GLY A 241 -10.62 -12.64 -7.89
CA GLY A 241 -10.60 -12.28 -9.29
C GLY A 241 -10.54 -13.48 -10.24
N PHE A 242 -10.68 -13.20 -11.53
CA PHE A 242 -10.50 -14.20 -12.59
C PHE A 242 -9.03 -14.65 -12.61
N ASN A 243 -8.81 -15.95 -12.42
CA ASN A 243 -7.46 -16.53 -12.32
C ASN A 243 -6.53 -15.81 -11.32
N ALA A 244 -7.07 -15.26 -10.23
CA ALA A 244 -6.25 -14.73 -9.14
C ALA A 244 -5.57 -15.89 -8.40
N GLU A 245 -4.31 -15.74 -8.08
CA GLU A 245 -3.48 -16.77 -7.43
C GLU A 245 -2.88 -16.23 -6.12
N ALA A 246 -3.24 -16.83 -4.99
CA ALA A 246 -2.69 -16.59 -3.67
C ALA A 246 -2.15 -17.92 -3.14
N THR A 247 -0.87 -18.21 -3.39
CA THR A 247 -0.34 -19.57 -3.29
C THR A 247 0.53 -19.83 -2.06
N ALA A 248 1.05 -18.80 -1.43
CA ALA A 248 1.83 -18.93 -0.20
C ALA A 248 1.03 -18.51 1.04
N MET A 249 1.61 -18.71 2.22
CA MET A 249 1.00 -18.37 3.51
C MET A 249 0.75 -16.87 3.64
N ASN A 250 -0.43 -16.48 4.16
CA ASN A 250 -0.82 -15.09 4.41
C ASN A 250 -0.76 -14.18 3.17
N THR A 251 -1.04 -14.72 1.99
CA THR A 251 -1.01 -13.95 0.75
C THR A 251 -2.37 -13.37 0.39
N THR A 252 -2.35 -12.22 -0.27
CA THR A 252 -3.55 -11.57 -0.81
C THR A 252 -3.37 -11.27 -2.29
N ALA A 253 -4.17 -11.87 -3.14
CA ALA A 253 -4.20 -11.62 -4.58
C ALA A 253 -5.60 -11.09 -4.99
N VAL A 254 -5.69 -9.84 -5.40
CA VAL A 254 -6.95 -9.19 -5.78
C VAL A 254 -6.84 -8.60 -7.17
N GLY A 255 -7.57 -9.13 -8.11
CA GLY A 255 -7.57 -8.71 -9.50
C GLY A 255 -7.50 -9.89 -10.45
N SER A 256 -7.87 -9.65 -11.72
CA SER A 256 -7.74 -10.67 -12.75
C SER A 256 -6.27 -10.98 -13.01
N TYR A 257 -5.90 -12.25 -12.93
CA TYR A 257 -4.52 -12.71 -13.05
C TYR A 257 -3.55 -12.11 -12.01
N ALA A 258 -4.04 -11.60 -10.89
CA ALA A 258 -3.17 -11.20 -9.79
C ALA A 258 -2.48 -12.43 -9.18
N ASN A 259 -1.19 -12.36 -8.95
CA ASN A 259 -0.39 -13.45 -8.42
C ASN A 259 0.39 -13.01 -7.18
N ALA A 260 0.02 -13.56 -6.01
CA ALA A 260 0.72 -13.41 -4.75
C ALA A 260 1.31 -14.77 -4.36
N SER A 261 2.59 -14.98 -4.67
CA SER A 261 3.27 -16.25 -4.48
C SER A 261 4.35 -16.27 -3.40
N GLY A 262 4.78 -15.10 -2.92
CA GLY A 262 5.66 -14.99 -1.76
C GLY A 262 4.86 -15.04 -0.45
N ALA A 263 5.37 -15.62 0.62
CA ALA A 263 4.72 -15.59 1.92
C ALA A 263 4.49 -14.14 2.38
N TYR A 264 3.33 -13.85 3.00
CA TYR A 264 2.92 -12.52 3.44
C TYR A 264 2.78 -11.48 2.32
N SER A 265 2.80 -11.90 1.04
CA SER A 265 2.74 -10.99 -0.10
C SER A 265 1.33 -10.53 -0.44
N THR A 266 1.25 -9.35 -1.05
CA THR A 266 0.00 -8.74 -1.52
C THR A 266 0.11 -8.33 -2.98
N ALA A 267 -0.76 -8.83 -3.83
CA ALA A 267 -0.89 -8.46 -5.24
C ALA A 267 -2.29 -7.88 -5.52
N LEU A 268 -2.38 -6.60 -5.81
CA LEU A 268 -3.65 -5.91 -6.04
C LEU A 268 -3.69 -5.21 -7.40
N GLY A 269 -4.41 -5.75 -8.35
CA GLY A 269 -4.58 -5.21 -9.70
C GLY A 269 -4.58 -6.29 -10.78
N PHE A 270 -4.80 -5.89 -12.02
CA PHE A 270 -4.77 -6.79 -13.17
C PHE A 270 -3.32 -7.22 -13.47
N LYS A 271 -3.09 -8.53 -13.54
CA LYS A 271 -1.76 -9.10 -13.82
C LYS A 271 -0.63 -8.56 -12.92
N THR A 272 -0.96 -8.26 -11.68
CA THR A 272 0.06 -7.93 -10.67
C THR A 272 0.79 -9.17 -10.20
N ALA A 273 2.05 -9.03 -9.85
CA ALA A 273 2.84 -10.12 -9.31
C ALA A 273 3.60 -9.69 -8.04
N ALA A 274 3.37 -10.38 -6.93
CA ALA A 274 4.11 -10.25 -5.69
C ALA A 274 4.74 -11.61 -5.37
N SER A 275 6.01 -11.78 -5.74
CA SER A 275 6.60 -13.11 -5.90
C SER A 275 7.45 -13.56 -4.73
N ASN A 276 7.80 -12.67 -3.81
CA ASN A 276 8.70 -12.98 -2.70
C ASN A 276 8.06 -12.64 -1.34
N GLU A 277 8.69 -13.09 -0.27
CA GLU A 277 8.26 -12.84 1.10
C GLU A 277 8.06 -11.34 1.37
N ASP A 278 6.95 -10.98 2.02
CA ASP A 278 6.56 -9.60 2.34
C ASP A 278 6.45 -8.66 1.13
N ALA A 279 6.41 -9.19 -0.09
CA ALA A 279 6.31 -8.38 -1.30
C ALA A 279 4.91 -7.79 -1.49
N VAL A 280 4.83 -6.52 -1.89
CA VAL A 280 3.56 -5.84 -2.15
C VAL A 280 3.55 -5.25 -3.57
N ALA A 281 2.61 -5.68 -4.40
CA ALA A 281 2.41 -5.18 -5.75
C ALA A 281 1.01 -4.59 -5.90
N LEU A 282 0.90 -3.31 -6.19
CA LEU A 282 -0.35 -2.56 -6.34
C LEU A 282 -0.43 -1.90 -7.72
N GLY A 283 -1.44 -2.21 -8.51
CA GLY A 283 -1.66 -1.58 -9.82
C GLY A 283 -1.56 -2.57 -10.98
N ASN A 284 -1.95 -2.09 -12.14
CA ASN A 284 -2.01 -2.90 -13.35
C ASN A 284 -0.60 -3.27 -13.82
N TYR A 285 -0.31 -4.56 -14.03
CA TYR A 285 1.01 -5.07 -14.40
C TYR A 285 2.15 -4.67 -13.44
N SER A 286 1.85 -4.34 -12.18
CA SER A 286 2.92 -4.09 -11.22
C SER A 286 3.60 -5.39 -10.79
N ILE A 287 4.89 -5.33 -10.57
CA ILE A 287 5.73 -6.47 -10.18
C ILE A 287 6.51 -6.09 -8.93
N SER A 288 6.37 -6.88 -7.89
CA SER A 288 7.20 -6.84 -6.69
C SER A 288 7.87 -8.20 -6.53
N ALA A 289 9.11 -8.30 -7.00
CA ALA A 289 9.85 -9.56 -7.05
C ALA A 289 10.86 -9.72 -5.91
N GLY A 290 11.29 -8.64 -5.30
CA GLY A 290 12.22 -8.68 -4.16
C GLY A 290 11.52 -9.04 -2.85
N LYS A 291 12.27 -9.60 -1.89
CA LYS A 291 11.80 -9.76 -0.51
C LYS A 291 11.53 -8.38 0.10
N SER A 292 10.39 -8.22 0.77
CA SER A 292 9.95 -6.94 1.37
C SER A 292 9.88 -5.79 0.37
N ALA A 293 9.82 -6.07 -0.93
CA ALA A 293 9.73 -5.06 -1.96
C ALA A 293 8.30 -4.52 -2.10
N PHE A 294 8.18 -3.27 -2.53
CA PHE A 294 6.91 -2.60 -2.70
C PHE A 294 6.81 -1.95 -4.09
N ALA A 295 5.89 -2.40 -4.91
CA ALA A 295 5.61 -1.84 -6.23
C ALA A 295 4.18 -1.28 -6.28
N ALA A 296 4.00 0.02 -6.50
CA ALA A 296 2.69 0.64 -6.61
C ALA A 296 2.57 1.54 -7.85
N GLY A 297 1.70 1.17 -8.77
CA GLY A 297 1.45 1.89 -10.02
C GLY A 297 1.39 0.94 -11.21
N THR A 298 0.83 1.41 -12.30
CA THR A 298 0.81 0.65 -13.55
C THR A 298 2.25 0.43 -14.04
N LEU A 299 2.61 -0.82 -14.30
CA LEU A 299 3.95 -1.22 -14.74
C LEU A 299 5.06 -0.86 -13.72
N ALA A 300 4.72 -0.61 -12.46
CA ALA A 300 5.72 -0.44 -11.42
C ALA A 300 6.47 -1.76 -11.19
N ASN A 301 7.79 -1.71 -11.05
CA ASN A 301 8.63 -2.88 -10.87
C ASN A 301 9.63 -2.68 -9.73
N ALA A 302 9.46 -3.41 -8.65
CA ALA A 302 10.38 -3.49 -7.51
C ALA A 302 11.02 -4.88 -7.52
N ALA A 303 12.21 -4.99 -8.14
CA ALA A 303 12.78 -6.27 -8.49
C ALA A 303 13.61 -6.91 -7.38
N GLU A 304 14.20 -6.13 -6.50
CA GLU A 304 15.15 -6.60 -5.51
C GLU A 304 14.68 -6.34 -4.08
N LYS A 305 15.37 -6.96 -3.13
CA LYS A 305 15.05 -6.91 -1.70
C LYS A 305 14.95 -5.47 -1.19
N ASP A 306 13.95 -5.21 -0.32
CA ASP A 306 13.69 -3.93 0.34
C ASP A 306 13.55 -2.75 -0.63
N SER A 307 13.23 -3.01 -1.90
CA SER A 307 13.08 -1.99 -2.93
C SER A 307 11.66 -1.43 -3.00
N LEU A 308 11.55 -0.15 -3.35
CA LEU A 308 10.29 0.60 -3.41
C LEU A 308 10.11 1.26 -4.77
N ALA A 309 9.12 0.87 -5.55
CA ALA A 309 8.76 1.46 -6.83
C ALA A 309 7.32 2.00 -6.81
N ILE A 310 7.16 3.32 -6.81
CA ILE A 310 5.83 3.96 -6.77
C ILE A 310 5.66 4.89 -7.97
N GLY A 311 4.72 4.58 -8.84
CA GLY A 311 4.39 5.39 -10.01
C GLY A 311 4.24 4.55 -11.28
N HIS A 312 3.69 5.15 -12.32
CA HIS A 312 3.62 4.52 -13.64
C HIS A 312 5.03 4.24 -14.17
N SER A 313 5.31 2.98 -14.46
CA SER A 313 6.64 2.53 -14.93
C SER A 313 7.81 2.95 -14.01
N ALA A 314 7.55 3.09 -12.71
CA ALA A 314 8.62 3.24 -11.73
C ALA A 314 9.37 1.91 -11.59
N THR A 315 10.69 1.92 -11.59
CA THR A 315 11.50 0.70 -11.61
C THR A 315 12.65 0.79 -10.60
N THR A 316 12.82 -0.26 -9.81
CA THR A 316 14.00 -0.47 -8.96
C THR A 316 14.58 -1.84 -9.27
N THR A 317 15.86 -1.90 -9.62
CA THR A 317 16.54 -3.15 -10.01
C THR A 317 17.61 -3.59 -9.01
N LYS A 318 17.80 -2.83 -7.92
CA LYS A 318 18.78 -3.12 -6.88
C LYS A 318 18.17 -3.02 -5.49
N GLU A 319 18.84 -3.68 -4.55
CA GLU A 319 18.49 -3.73 -3.13
C GLU A 319 18.38 -2.32 -2.54
N ASN A 320 17.39 -2.11 -1.68
CA ASN A 320 17.10 -0.84 -0.98
C ASN A 320 16.86 0.35 -1.93
N GLY A 321 16.60 0.10 -3.21
CA GLY A 321 16.29 1.15 -4.18
C GLY A 321 14.91 1.77 -3.95
N ILE A 322 14.79 3.08 -4.03
CA ILE A 322 13.53 3.81 -3.91
C ILE A 322 13.28 4.62 -5.18
N ALA A 323 12.27 4.24 -5.98
CA ALA A 323 11.83 4.96 -7.17
C ALA A 323 10.40 5.46 -6.99
N ILE A 324 10.20 6.78 -6.93
CA ILE A 324 8.88 7.39 -6.76
C ILE A 324 8.63 8.39 -7.88
N GLY A 325 7.70 8.11 -8.77
CA GLY A 325 7.33 8.97 -9.89
C GLY A 325 7.12 8.20 -11.19
N THR A 326 6.58 8.88 -12.19
CA THR A 326 6.36 8.29 -13.52
C THR A 326 7.70 8.13 -14.27
N ASN A 327 7.94 6.93 -14.80
CA ASN A 327 9.17 6.59 -15.52
C ASN A 327 10.45 6.84 -14.69
N THR A 328 10.35 6.68 -13.40
CA THR A 328 11.49 6.81 -12.48
C THR A 328 12.25 5.50 -12.42
N SER A 329 13.56 5.55 -12.49
CA SER A 329 14.41 4.35 -12.45
C SER A 329 15.51 4.45 -11.41
N VAL A 330 15.68 3.39 -10.62
CA VAL A 330 16.79 3.21 -9.71
C VAL A 330 17.49 1.89 -10.01
N ASP A 331 18.76 1.96 -10.42
CA ASP A 331 19.62 0.83 -10.68
C ASP A 331 20.89 0.83 -9.80
N GLY A 332 20.86 1.58 -8.71
CA GLY A 332 21.90 1.62 -7.68
C GLY A 332 21.40 1.03 -6.36
N ILE A 333 22.27 0.36 -5.62
CA ILE A 333 22.03 -0.11 -4.25
C ILE A 333 21.90 1.12 -3.32
N ASP A 334 21.00 1.06 -2.34
CA ASP A 334 20.78 2.12 -1.33
C ASP A 334 20.49 3.49 -1.96
N SER A 335 19.83 3.52 -3.12
CA SER A 335 19.65 4.72 -3.92
C SER A 335 18.20 5.17 -4.00
N ILE A 336 17.99 6.48 -4.15
CA ILE A 336 16.68 7.10 -4.14
C ILE A 336 16.48 7.94 -5.40
N ALA A 337 15.39 7.72 -6.11
CA ALA A 337 14.92 8.55 -7.19
C ALA A 337 13.47 8.99 -6.91
N ILE A 338 13.22 10.27 -6.79
CA ILE A 338 11.88 10.82 -6.60
C ILE A 338 11.60 11.89 -7.66
N GLY A 339 10.61 11.64 -8.51
CA GLY A 339 10.21 12.58 -9.55
C GLY A 339 10.11 11.92 -10.92
N LYS A 340 9.41 12.57 -11.83
CA LYS A 340 9.20 12.05 -13.19
C LYS A 340 10.54 11.91 -13.91
N SER A 341 10.78 10.74 -14.48
CA SER A 341 11.98 10.45 -15.30
C SER A 341 13.31 10.69 -14.55
N SER A 342 13.32 10.65 -13.23
CA SER A 342 14.55 10.62 -12.45
C SER A 342 15.23 9.27 -12.67
N ASN A 343 16.51 9.28 -13.04
CA ASN A 343 17.25 8.08 -13.39
C ASN A 343 18.54 7.97 -12.56
N ILE A 344 18.55 7.08 -11.59
CA ILE A 344 19.66 6.87 -10.66
C ILE A 344 20.25 5.50 -10.88
N THR A 345 21.47 5.46 -11.43
CA THR A 345 22.13 4.22 -11.85
C THR A 345 23.33 3.84 -10.98
N LYS A 346 23.67 4.64 -9.97
CA LYS A 346 24.82 4.45 -9.12
C LYS A 346 24.42 4.24 -7.67
N ASN A 347 25.27 3.56 -6.90
CA ASN A 347 24.99 3.21 -5.51
C ASN A 347 25.01 4.44 -4.57
N ALA A 348 24.27 4.34 -3.48
CA ALA A 348 24.18 5.34 -2.42
C ALA A 348 23.83 6.75 -2.93
N SER A 349 23.06 6.83 -4.01
CA SER A 349 22.77 8.06 -4.74
C SER A 349 21.34 8.54 -4.54
N ILE A 350 21.14 9.85 -4.53
CA ILE A 350 19.84 10.47 -4.33
C ILE A 350 19.53 11.42 -5.49
N GLY A 351 18.39 11.18 -6.16
CA GLY A 351 17.84 12.06 -7.18
C GLY A 351 16.41 12.48 -6.85
N ILE A 352 16.18 13.76 -6.59
CA ILE A 352 14.86 14.29 -6.26
C ILE A 352 14.49 15.41 -7.21
N GLY A 353 13.54 15.18 -8.07
CA GLY A 353 13.09 16.12 -9.09
C GLY A 353 12.87 15.42 -10.44
N ARG A 354 12.37 16.16 -11.42
CA ARG A 354 12.20 15.67 -12.78
C ARG A 354 13.57 15.56 -13.47
N ASN A 355 13.81 14.44 -14.17
CA ASN A 355 15.02 14.20 -14.97
C ASN A 355 16.32 14.34 -14.16
N THR A 356 16.32 13.96 -12.89
CA THR A 356 17.54 14.01 -12.07
C THR A 356 18.47 12.86 -12.39
N THR A 357 19.78 13.11 -12.34
CA THR A 357 20.83 12.09 -12.41
C THR A 357 21.84 12.27 -11.28
N ALA A 358 22.27 11.18 -10.66
CA ALA A 358 23.28 11.21 -9.63
C ALA A 358 24.34 10.12 -9.85
N GLY A 359 25.60 10.49 -9.69
CA GLY A 359 26.74 9.60 -9.64
C GLY A 359 26.79 8.82 -8.31
N GLU A 360 27.82 8.02 -8.12
CA GLU A 360 27.98 7.23 -6.91
C GLU A 360 28.10 8.13 -5.66
N SER A 361 27.34 7.83 -4.63
CA SER A 361 27.26 8.58 -3.37
C SER A 361 26.85 10.06 -3.54
N ALA A 362 26.23 10.41 -4.66
CA ALA A 362 25.90 11.79 -5.01
C ALA A 362 24.45 12.14 -4.73
N VAL A 363 24.18 13.44 -4.59
CA VAL A 363 22.84 13.98 -4.31
C VAL A 363 22.44 15.02 -5.38
N ALA A 364 21.37 14.77 -6.12
CA ALA A 364 20.79 15.67 -7.10
C ALA A 364 19.35 16.04 -6.71
N VAL A 365 19.10 17.30 -6.40
CA VAL A 365 17.77 17.78 -5.99
C VAL A 365 17.36 18.97 -6.85
N GLY A 366 16.27 18.82 -7.59
CA GLY A 366 15.74 19.86 -8.49
C GLY A 366 15.45 19.33 -9.89
N THR A 367 14.62 20.03 -10.64
CA THR A 367 14.32 19.67 -12.03
C THR A 367 15.58 19.76 -12.90
N ASP A 368 15.83 18.70 -13.66
CA ASP A 368 16.97 18.61 -14.57
C ASP A 368 18.34 18.79 -13.86
N SER A 369 18.38 18.55 -12.53
CA SER A 369 19.63 18.60 -11.78
C SER A 369 20.48 17.35 -12.01
N SER A 370 21.80 17.52 -12.02
CA SER A 370 22.73 16.44 -12.31
C SER A 370 23.95 16.51 -11.39
N ALA A 371 24.13 15.50 -10.54
CA ALA A 371 25.29 15.36 -9.66
C ALA A 371 26.11 14.14 -10.10
N ASN A 372 26.76 14.22 -11.27
CA ASN A 372 27.44 13.06 -11.85
C ASN A 372 28.83 12.76 -11.26
N GLY A 373 29.40 13.71 -10.51
CA GLY A 373 30.65 13.47 -9.80
C GLY A 373 30.46 12.49 -8.63
N TRP A 374 31.46 11.67 -8.35
CA TRP A 374 31.48 10.85 -7.13
C TRP A 374 31.32 11.75 -5.89
N ALA A 375 30.37 11.42 -5.01
CA ALA A 375 30.02 12.23 -3.84
C ALA A 375 29.68 13.71 -4.16
N GLY A 376 29.18 13.97 -5.37
CA GLY A 376 28.75 15.30 -5.81
C GLY A 376 27.38 15.70 -5.23
N THR A 377 27.18 16.99 -5.00
CA THR A 377 25.90 17.54 -4.53
C THR A 377 25.40 18.62 -5.49
N ALA A 378 24.26 18.37 -6.15
CA ALA A 378 23.60 19.33 -7.04
C ALA A 378 22.20 19.65 -6.51
N VAL A 379 21.95 20.87 -6.07
CA VAL A 379 20.66 21.31 -5.53
C VAL A 379 20.17 22.57 -6.27
N GLY A 380 19.10 22.43 -7.00
CA GLY A 380 18.52 23.51 -7.80
C GLY A 380 18.14 23.05 -9.20
N THR A 381 17.29 23.81 -9.88
CA THR A 381 16.92 23.53 -11.27
C THR A 381 18.14 23.65 -12.17
N ILE A 382 18.40 22.61 -12.95
CA ILE A 382 19.55 22.54 -13.90
C ILE A 382 20.92 22.67 -13.18
N ALA A 383 20.96 22.49 -11.86
CA ALA A 383 22.25 22.48 -11.11
C ALA A 383 23.11 21.28 -11.56
N LYS A 384 24.41 21.50 -11.73
CA LYS A 384 25.37 20.48 -12.20
C LYS A 384 26.59 20.37 -11.30
N ALA A 385 26.74 19.24 -10.62
CA ALA A 385 27.93 18.90 -9.86
C ALA A 385 28.62 17.71 -10.56
N SER A 386 29.53 18.01 -11.48
CA SER A 386 30.18 17.01 -12.33
C SER A 386 31.54 16.54 -11.81
N GLY A 387 32.18 17.36 -10.97
CA GLY A 387 33.45 17.01 -10.34
C GLY A 387 33.29 16.05 -9.18
N VAL A 388 34.33 15.31 -8.88
CA VAL A 388 34.41 14.47 -7.68
C VAL A 388 34.29 15.36 -6.43
N GLN A 389 33.40 15.02 -5.51
CA GLN A 389 33.12 15.79 -4.28
C GLN A 389 32.80 17.28 -4.54
N SER A 390 32.19 17.55 -5.67
CA SER A 390 31.77 18.91 -6.04
C SER A 390 30.39 19.26 -5.50
N THR A 391 30.17 20.55 -5.26
CA THR A 391 28.89 21.05 -4.73
C THR A 391 28.36 22.17 -5.63
N ALA A 392 27.17 21.98 -6.21
CA ALA A 392 26.46 22.97 -7.03
C ALA A 392 25.09 23.26 -6.41
N ILE A 393 24.89 24.41 -5.81
CA ILE A 393 23.63 24.81 -5.17
C ILE A 393 23.13 26.12 -5.76
N GLY A 394 22.00 26.06 -6.41
CA GLY A 394 21.35 27.18 -7.08
C GLY A 394 20.82 26.82 -8.46
N ASN A 395 19.92 27.63 -8.99
CA ASN A 395 19.46 27.48 -10.36
C ASN A 395 20.65 27.61 -11.33
N ASN A 396 20.85 26.60 -12.18
CA ASN A 396 21.93 26.56 -13.16
C ASN A 396 23.34 26.71 -12.55
N ALA A 397 23.54 26.39 -11.27
CA ALA A 397 24.87 26.35 -10.65
C ALA A 397 25.69 25.20 -11.26
N GLN A 398 26.97 25.43 -11.53
CA GLN A 398 27.87 24.49 -12.18
C GLN A 398 29.17 24.32 -11.41
N ALA A 399 29.39 23.15 -10.84
CA ALA A 399 30.62 22.73 -10.18
C ALA A 399 31.24 21.57 -10.97
N SER A 400 32.18 21.88 -11.86
CA SER A 400 32.59 20.94 -12.92
C SER A 400 33.81 20.10 -12.60
N ASN A 401 34.63 20.53 -11.64
CA ASN A 401 35.88 19.87 -11.29
C ASN A 401 35.91 19.37 -9.83
N THR A 402 36.87 18.55 -9.53
CA THR A 402 37.10 17.96 -8.21
C THR A 402 37.16 19.02 -7.11
N TYR A 403 36.43 18.78 -6.00
CA TYR A 403 36.33 19.67 -4.83
C TYR A 403 35.77 21.07 -5.13
N SER A 404 35.19 21.31 -6.32
CA SER A 404 34.67 22.64 -6.67
C SER A 404 33.32 22.90 -6.01
N THR A 405 33.07 24.15 -5.62
CA THR A 405 31.82 24.60 -5.01
C THR A 405 31.21 25.75 -5.80
N ALA A 406 30.01 25.59 -6.31
CA ALA A 406 29.23 26.63 -6.96
C ALA A 406 27.95 26.89 -6.17
N LEU A 407 27.85 28.02 -5.50
CA LEU A 407 26.72 28.40 -4.66
C LEU A 407 26.07 29.69 -5.15
N GLY A 408 24.92 29.59 -5.75
CA GLY A 408 24.17 30.73 -6.29
C GLY A 408 23.62 30.49 -7.70
N ILE A 409 22.76 31.37 -8.15
CA ILE A 409 22.17 31.30 -9.49
C ILE A 409 23.29 31.48 -10.54
N SER A 410 23.36 30.51 -11.47
CA SER A 410 24.34 30.51 -12.56
C SER A 410 25.80 30.70 -12.11
N SER A 411 26.11 30.31 -10.88
CA SER A 411 27.50 30.24 -10.40
C SER A 411 28.28 29.15 -11.14
N VAL A 412 29.53 29.44 -11.49
CA VAL A 412 30.39 28.51 -12.23
C VAL A 412 31.71 28.30 -11.47
N ALA A 413 31.92 27.11 -10.93
CA ALA A 413 33.18 26.69 -10.36
C ALA A 413 33.77 25.57 -11.23
N SER A 414 34.65 25.93 -12.16
CA SER A 414 35.25 24.98 -13.10
C SER A 414 36.72 24.67 -12.86
N GLY A 415 37.36 25.36 -11.94
CA GLY A 415 38.68 24.97 -11.45
C GLY A 415 38.60 23.85 -10.41
N THR A 416 39.65 23.03 -10.28
CA THR A 416 39.76 22.10 -9.17
C THR A 416 39.90 22.85 -7.84
N ALA A 417 39.14 22.46 -6.84
CA ALA A 417 39.02 23.14 -5.54
C ALA A 417 38.57 24.62 -5.64
N ALA A 418 37.92 25.00 -6.74
CA ALA A 418 37.43 26.37 -6.96
C ALA A 418 36.11 26.60 -6.25
N ASN A 419 35.91 27.81 -5.74
CA ASN A 419 34.68 28.24 -5.05
C ASN A 419 34.05 29.43 -5.75
N ALA A 420 32.82 29.29 -6.26
CA ALA A 420 32.05 30.37 -6.86
C ALA A 420 30.77 30.61 -6.05
N ILE A 421 30.65 31.74 -5.40
CA ILE A 421 29.53 32.08 -4.51
C ILE A 421 28.82 33.36 -5.02
N GLY A 422 27.52 33.27 -5.28
CA GLY A 422 26.73 34.27 -5.96
C GLY A 422 26.64 34.00 -7.47
N LEU A 423 26.36 35.00 -8.29
CA LEU A 423 26.45 34.88 -9.76
C LEU A 423 27.92 35.06 -10.18
N SER A 424 28.78 34.11 -9.82
CA SER A 424 30.23 34.27 -9.96
C SER A 424 30.88 33.16 -10.76
N LYS A 425 32.13 33.36 -11.16
CA LYS A 425 32.89 32.41 -11.98
C LYS A 425 34.28 32.17 -11.41
N ALA A 426 34.56 30.96 -10.93
CA ALA A 426 35.86 30.54 -10.42
C ALA A 426 36.41 29.44 -11.33
N THR A 427 37.42 29.76 -12.15
CA THR A 427 37.95 28.84 -13.17
C THR A 427 39.39 28.41 -12.93
N GLY A 428 40.13 29.12 -12.10
CA GLY A 428 41.51 28.73 -11.70
C GLY A 428 41.51 27.59 -10.69
N TYR A 429 42.61 26.86 -10.64
CA TYR A 429 42.87 25.90 -9.55
C TYR A 429 42.81 26.63 -8.18
N ALA A 430 42.13 26.10 -7.20
CA ALA A 430 41.93 26.66 -5.87
C ALA A 430 41.44 28.12 -5.84
N SER A 431 40.77 28.58 -6.91
CA SER A 431 40.30 29.97 -7.02
C SER A 431 38.98 30.21 -6.26
N ASN A 432 38.79 31.45 -5.78
CA ASN A 432 37.63 31.87 -5.02
C ASN A 432 36.98 33.09 -5.64
N ALA A 433 35.73 32.96 -6.14
CA ALA A 433 34.95 34.05 -6.69
C ALA A 433 33.67 34.24 -5.86
N ILE A 434 33.54 35.36 -5.17
CA ILE A 434 32.43 35.67 -4.26
C ILE A 434 31.81 37.00 -4.63
N GLY A 435 30.57 36.98 -5.10
CA GLY A 435 29.83 38.22 -5.46
C GLY A 435 29.08 38.10 -6.77
N PHE A 436 28.36 39.19 -7.12
CA PHE A 436 27.66 39.29 -8.39
C PHE A 436 28.67 39.49 -9.52
N VAL A 437 28.73 38.60 -10.49
CA VAL A 437 29.66 38.61 -11.63
C VAL A 437 31.14 38.68 -11.23
N ALA A 438 31.48 38.20 -10.02
CA ALA A 438 32.88 38.05 -9.61
C ALA A 438 33.58 36.98 -10.46
N GLU A 439 34.83 37.21 -10.87
CA GLU A 439 35.60 36.32 -11.73
C GLU A 439 36.99 36.03 -11.11
N ALA A 440 37.27 34.79 -10.79
CA ALA A 440 38.59 34.32 -10.32
C ALA A 440 39.09 33.28 -11.32
N SER A 441 39.98 33.67 -12.24
CA SER A 441 40.47 32.77 -13.30
C SER A 441 41.92 32.34 -13.13
N GLY A 442 42.69 33.05 -12.32
CA GLY A 442 44.06 32.65 -12.00
C GLY A 442 44.10 31.45 -11.04
N GLU A 443 45.19 30.72 -11.04
CA GLU A 443 45.49 29.73 -10.01
C GLU A 443 45.58 30.43 -8.63
N SER A 444 44.92 29.85 -7.63
CA SER A 444 44.87 30.39 -6.26
C SER A 444 44.33 31.84 -6.17
N ALA A 445 43.61 32.30 -7.23
CA ALA A 445 43.09 33.65 -7.30
C ALA A 445 41.83 33.82 -6.42
N THR A 446 41.69 35.04 -5.84
CA THR A 446 40.54 35.36 -4.98
C THR A 446 39.89 36.65 -5.44
N ALA A 447 38.62 36.61 -5.90
CA ALA A 447 37.80 37.73 -6.30
C ALA A 447 36.59 37.89 -5.39
N ILE A 448 36.51 38.97 -4.61
CA ILE A 448 35.40 39.21 -3.69
C ILE A 448 34.79 40.59 -3.94
N GLY A 449 33.50 40.60 -4.35
CA GLY A 449 32.78 41.84 -4.62
C GLY A 449 32.00 41.80 -5.95
N ASN A 450 31.12 42.75 -6.13
CA ASN A 450 30.39 42.90 -7.38
C ASN A 450 31.39 43.18 -8.53
N THR A 451 31.37 42.34 -9.57
CA THR A 451 32.26 42.42 -10.74
C THR A 451 33.77 42.47 -10.40
N ALA A 452 34.16 41.97 -9.23
CA ALA A 452 35.57 41.82 -8.87
C ALA A 452 36.26 40.77 -9.78
N LYS A 453 37.50 41.07 -10.24
CA LYS A 453 38.26 40.19 -11.14
C LYS A 453 39.66 39.90 -10.64
N ALA A 454 39.93 38.67 -10.38
CA ALA A 454 41.25 38.17 -10.07
C ALA A 454 41.67 37.16 -11.17
N LEU A 455 42.46 37.67 -12.14
CA LEU A 455 42.64 36.99 -13.41
C LEU A 455 43.92 36.16 -13.49
N ASN A 456 44.88 36.44 -12.68
CA ASN A 456 46.22 35.87 -12.72
C ASN A 456 46.55 35.02 -11.50
N GLU A 457 47.66 34.29 -11.56
CA GLU A 457 48.12 33.41 -10.47
C GLU A 457 48.31 34.19 -9.15
N ASN A 458 47.81 33.63 -8.07
CA ASN A 458 47.88 34.19 -6.70
C ASN A 458 47.32 35.62 -6.59
N SER A 459 46.45 36.04 -7.54
CA SER A 459 45.91 37.42 -7.53
C SER A 459 44.67 37.51 -6.60
N ILE A 460 44.53 38.65 -5.94
CA ILE A 460 43.44 38.93 -5.00
C ILE A 460 42.78 40.25 -5.41
N ALA A 461 41.46 40.20 -5.71
CA ALA A 461 40.66 41.40 -6.03
C ALA A 461 39.49 41.49 -5.03
N ILE A 462 39.51 42.46 -4.15
CA ILE A 462 38.48 42.68 -3.12
C ILE A 462 37.86 44.06 -3.28
N GLY A 463 36.57 44.10 -3.61
CA GLY A 463 35.81 45.31 -3.80
C GLY A 463 34.99 45.31 -5.10
N THR A 464 33.97 46.18 -5.19
CA THR A 464 33.18 46.37 -6.40
C THR A 464 34.07 46.82 -7.55
N ASN A 465 34.06 46.10 -8.69
CA ASN A 465 34.92 46.40 -9.86
C ASN A 465 36.43 46.35 -9.55
N ALA A 466 36.87 45.75 -8.47
CA ALA A 466 38.29 45.55 -8.23
C ALA A 466 38.88 44.59 -9.27
N LYS A 467 40.07 44.88 -9.79
CA LYS A 467 40.71 44.08 -10.83
C LYS A 467 42.19 43.82 -10.48
N ALA A 468 42.49 42.60 -10.15
CA ALA A 468 43.88 42.12 -9.97
C ALA A 468 44.29 41.37 -11.26
N ALA A 469 45.08 42.04 -12.10
CA ALA A 469 45.38 41.61 -13.47
C ALA A 469 46.85 41.14 -13.65
N THR A 470 47.58 41.04 -12.59
CA THR A 470 48.98 40.61 -12.58
C THR A 470 49.19 39.55 -11.50
N ASP A 471 50.19 38.66 -11.70
CA ASP A 471 50.51 37.60 -10.76
C ASP A 471 50.89 38.15 -9.38
N ASN A 472 50.55 37.42 -8.33
CA ASN A 472 50.89 37.73 -6.94
C ASN A 472 50.42 39.13 -6.48
N SER A 473 49.42 39.73 -7.13
CA SER A 473 49.00 41.09 -6.86
C SER A 473 47.64 41.19 -6.19
N ILE A 474 47.43 42.24 -5.43
CA ILE A 474 46.24 42.51 -4.63
C ILE A 474 45.61 43.82 -5.04
N ALA A 475 44.39 43.78 -5.55
CA ALA A 475 43.53 44.96 -5.76
C ALA A 475 42.53 45.06 -4.60
N LEU A 476 42.73 45.99 -3.70
CA LEU A 476 41.94 46.16 -2.51
C LEU A 476 41.14 47.45 -2.50
N GLY A 477 39.84 47.30 -2.56
CA GLY A 477 38.90 48.45 -2.62
C GLY A 477 38.12 48.52 -3.93
N ALA A 478 36.95 49.21 -3.90
CA ALA A 478 36.13 49.37 -5.09
C ALA A 478 36.92 50.04 -6.23
N LYS A 479 36.86 49.47 -7.45
CA LYS A 479 37.55 49.96 -8.65
C LYS A 479 39.06 49.97 -8.54
N SER A 480 39.66 49.28 -7.56
CA SER A 480 41.13 49.17 -7.50
C SER A 480 41.65 48.29 -8.62
N VAL A 481 42.72 48.70 -9.28
CA VAL A 481 43.32 47.94 -10.40
C VAL A 481 44.83 47.78 -10.11
N THR A 482 45.35 46.56 -10.33
CA THR A 482 46.77 46.32 -10.21
C THR A 482 47.47 46.52 -11.54
N ASP A 483 48.60 47.21 -11.50
CA ASP A 483 49.58 47.25 -12.58
C ASP A 483 50.71 46.27 -12.32
N THR A 484 51.56 46.09 -13.31
CA THR A 484 52.78 45.28 -13.20
C THR A 484 53.68 45.79 -12.05
N ALA A 485 54.16 44.88 -11.24
CA ALA A 485 55.03 45.23 -10.14
C ALA A 485 56.34 45.83 -10.64
N VAL A 486 56.63 46.97 -10.13
CA VAL A 486 57.86 47.70 -10.48
C VAL A 486 58.92 47.45 -9.38
N SER A 487 59.98 46.79 -9.76
CA SER A 487 61.14 46.55 -8.87
C SER A 487 62.00 47.80 -8.79
N THR A 488 62.23 48.28 -7.58
CA THR A 488 63.02 49.49 -7.36
C THR A 488 64.14 49.15 -6.34
N SER A 489 65.26 48.70 -6.83
CA SER A 489 66.41 48.27 -6.00
C SER A 489 67.26 49.43 -5.47
N SER A 490 67.22 50.59 -6.14
CA SER A 490 67.91 51.78 -5.73
C SER A 490 67.28 53.05 -6.25
N GLY A 491 67.57 54.15 -5.66
CA GLY A 491 67.14 55.47 -6.10
C GLY A 491 68.16 56.54 -5.74
N VAL A 492 68.16 57.65 -6.51
CA VAL A 492 69.04 58.79 -6.21
C VAL A 492 68.21 59.82 -5.44
N ILE A 493 68.59 60.08 -4.18
CA ILE A 493 67.95 61.07 -3.32
C ILE A 493 69.04 62.09 -2.94
N GLY A 494 68.88 63.35 -3.22
CA GLY A 494 69.88 64.39 -2.94
C GLY A 494 71.19 64.12 -3.63
N GLY A 495 71.24 63.49 -4.80
CA GLY A 495 72.46 63.15 -5.54
C GLY A 495 73.21 61.92 -5.05
N ARG A 496 72.65 61.16 -4.06
CA ARG A 496 73.25 59.93 -3.54
C ARG A 496 72.41 58.75 -3.94
N THR A 497 73.05 57.69 -4.40
CA THR A 497 72.37 56.42 -4.67
C THR A 497 72.19 55.70 -3.34
N TYR A 498 70.95 55.35 -3.05
CA TYR A 498 70.54 54.53 -1.91
C TYR A 498 70.04 53.18 -2.39
N ASN A 499 70.52 52.13 -1.82
CA ASN A 499 69.95 50.79 -2.04
C ASN A 499 68.73 50.63 -1.15
N PHE A 500 67.60 50.22 -1.73
CA PHE A 500 66.37 50.02 -1.01
C PHE A 500 66.20 48.56 -0.63
N ALA A 501 65.83 48.30 0.64
CA ALA A 501 65.35 46.99 1.05
C ALA A 501 64.08 46.60 0.33
N GLY A 502 63.91 45.33 -0.05
CA GLY A 502 62.76 44.88 -0.80
C GLY A 502 62.71 45.39 -2.27
N GLY A 503 63.92 45.74 -2.82
CA GLY A 503 64.02 46.31 -4.19
C GLY A 503 63.52 45.41 -5.31
N THR A 504 63.24 44.13 -5.09
CA THR A 504 62.57 43.22 -6.03
C THR A 504 61.13 43.00 -5.58
N ALA A 505 60.17 43.49 -6.39
CA ALA A 505 58.78 43.32 -6.12
C ALA A 505 58.24 42.02 -6.74
N VAL A 506 57.56 41.21 -5.98
CA VAL A 506 56.90 39.96 -6.44
C VAL A 506 55.46 40.18 -6.94
N GLY A 507 54.85 41.30 -6.58
CA GLY A 507 53.48 41.68 -6.96
C GLY A 507 53.14 43.07 -6.46
N THR A 508 51.95 43.57 -6.82
CA THR A 508 51.46 44.91 -6.48
C THR A 508 50.29 44.81 -5.51
N LEU A 509 50.29 45.58 -4.46
CA LEU A 509 49.08 45.91 -3.70
C LEU A 509 48.55 47.24 -4.18
N SER A 510 47.41 47.21 -4.93
CA SER A 510 46.71 48.41 -5.36
C SER A 510 45.46 48.64 -4.51
N ILE A 511 45.30 49.85 -4.01
CA ILE A 511 44.11 50.30 -3.28
C ILE A 511 43.24 51.26 -4.08
N GLY A 512 43.59 51.56 -5.33
CA GLY A 512 42.96 52.50 -6.23
C GLY A 512 43.19 52.17 -7.69
N ASP A 513 42.95 53.19 -8.56
CA ASP A 513 43.23 53.17 -9.99
C ASP A 513 43.82 54.53 -10.37
N SER A 514 44.42 54.59 -11.55
CA SER A 514 44.94 55.86 -12.07
C SER A 514 43.87 56.94 -12.17
N GLY A 515 44.03 58.07 -11.53
CA GLY A 515 43.04 59.13 -11.39
C GLY A 515 41.91 58.87 -10.38
N ALA A 516 42.03 57.78 -9.63
CA ALA A 516 41.12 57.37 -8.55
C ALA A 516 41.89 56.78 -7.35
N GLU A 517 42.94 57.40 -7.01
CA GLU A 517 43.82 57.01 -5.88
C GLU A 517 43.11 57.13 -4.54
N ARG A 518 43.52 56.31 -3.56
CA ARG A 518 43.02 56.32 -2.18
C ARG A 518 44.13 56.64 -1.20
N THR A 519 43.74 57.39 -0.22
CA THR A 519 44.61 57.52 0.94
C THR A 519 44.57 56.20 1.76
N ILE A 520 45.76 55.72 2.17
CA ILE A 520 45.87 54.71 3.17
C ILE A 520 45.93 55.43 4.51
N THR A 521 44.81 55.43 5.24
CA THR A 521 44.75 56.02 6.57
C THR A 521 45.01 54.98 7.62
N ASN A 522 45.43 55.40 8.82
CA ASN A 522 45.63 54.50 9.96
C ASN A 522 46.78 53.47 9.78
N VAL A 523 47.79 53.85 9.03
CA VAL A 523 49.01 53.09 8.91
C VAL A 523 49.90 53.35 10.16
N ALA A 524 50.27 52.28 10.85
CA ALA A 524 51.19 52.37 11.99
C ALA A 524 52.55 52.89 11.55
N ALA A 525 53.27 53.55 12.47
CA ALA A 525 54.65 53.97 12.22
C ALA A 525 55.52 52.72 11.95
N GLY A 526 56.08 52.62 10.76
CA GLY A 526 57.01 51.57 10.39
C GLY A 526 58.39 51.78 11.04
N ARG A 527 59.14 50.68 11.17
CA ARG A 527 60.56 50.77 11.61
C ARG A 527 61.33 51.53 10.56
N VAL A 528 62.11 52.52 11.00
CA VAL A 528 62.97 53.29 10.11
C VAL A 528 64.37 52.79 10.24
N SER A 529 64.82 51.90 9.34
CA SER A 529 66.13 51.30 9.27
C SER A 529 66.56 51.04 7.84
N ALA A 530 67.81 50.84 7.54
CA ALA A 530 68.32 50.57 6.20
C ALA A 530 67.80 49.22 5.62
N THR A 531 67.28 48.29 6.45
CA THR A 531 66.73 46.98 6.04
C THR A 531 65.25 46.87 6.21
N SER A 532 64.59 47.95 6.66
CA SER A 532 63.12 47.92 6.85
C SER A 532 62.39 48.00 5.51
N THR A 533 61.34 47.16 5.40
CA THR A 533 60.34 47.15 4.34
C THR A 533 58.95 47.58 4.85
N ASP A 534 58.88 48.10 6.08
CA ASP A 534 57.66 48.60 6.67
C ASP A 534 57.17 49.86 5.95
N ALA A 535 55.86 50.04 5.83
CA ALA A 535 55.28 51.28 5.34
C ALA A 535 55.53 52.43 6.36
N VAL A 536 55.83 53.61 5.84
CA VAL A 536 55.99 54.81 6.64
C VAL A 536 54.68 55.65 6.58
N ASN A 537 54.13 56.01 7.74
CA ASN A 537 52.93 56.87 7.81
C ASN A 537 53.27 58.35 7.80
N GLY A 538 52.29 59.22 7.52
CA GLY A 538 52.46 60.63 7.45
C GLY A 538 53.02 61.29 8.73
N SER A 539 52.77 60.67 9.89
CA SER A 539 53.33 61.19 11.15
C SER A 539 54.82 60.93 11.28
N GLN A 540 55.33 59.81 10.72
CA GLN A 540 56.76 59.53 10.70
C GLN A 540 57.50 60.49 9.73
N LEU A 541 56.83 60.78 8.59
CA LEU A 541 57.33 61.78 7.68
C LEU A 541 57.22 63.20 8.27
N HIS A 542 56.16 63.44 9.04
CA HIS A 542 55.95 64.71 9.74
C HIS A 542 56.90 64.86 10.95
N ALA A 543 57.27 63.71 11.61
CA ALA A 543 58.29 63.71 12.65
C ALA A 543 59.66 64.19 12.14
N ILE A 544 59.93 63.97 10.86
CA ILE A 544 61.13 64.51 10.19
C ILE A 544 61.04 66.02 9.98
N GLN A 545 59.81 66.56 10.05
CA GLN A 545 59.54 67.95 9.89
C GLN A 545 58.98 68.66 11.13
N ASP A 546 59.34 68.24 12.32
CA ASP A 546 58.94 68.79 13.64
C ASP A 546 57.43 68.85 13.94
N VAL A 547 56.63 68.03 13.28
CA VAL A 547 55.20 68.05 13.51
C VAL A 547 54.59 66.63 13.65
N VAL A 548 54.93 65.94 14.68
CA VAL A 548 54.58 64.52 14.76
C VAL A 548 53.52 64.12 15.81
N ASP A 549 52.92 65.09 16.51
CA ASP A 549 52.13 64.70 17.70
C ASP A 549 50.66 64.31 17.51
N ASN A 550 50.17 64.22 16.29
CA ASN A 550 48.72 64.13 16.17
C ASN A 550 48.11 62.87 15.46
N HIS A 551 48.91 61.84 15.14
CA HIS A 551 48.37 60.75 14.33
C HIS A 551 48.13 59.37 15.00
N GLU A 552 48.60 59.16 16.21
CA GLU A 552 48.54 57.86 16.90
C GLU A 552 47.11 57.41 17.32
N ASN A 553 46.20 58.40 17.46
CA ASN A 553 44.79 58.10 17.92
C ASN A 553 43.83 57.63 16.82
N ARG A 554 44.22 57.71 15.55
CA ARG A 554 43.33 57.32 14.43
C ARG A 554 43.46 55.84 14.01
N ILE A 555 44.46 55.14 14.50
CA ILE A 555 44.78 53.77 14.04
C ILE A 555 43.89 52.73 14.69
N THR A 556 43.50 52.95 15.94
CA THR A 556 42.79 51.92 16.75
C THR A 556 41.34 51.70 16.32
N THR A 557 40.72 52.65 15.63
CA THR A 557 39.29 52.56 15.27
C THR A 557 39.05 51.68 14.06
N ILE A 558 39.99 51.57 13.13
CA ILE A 558 39.77 50.85 11.84
C ILE A 558 40.01 49.34 11.95
N GLU A 559 40.92 48.89 12.84
CA GLU A 559 41.13 47.43 13.07
C GLU A 559 39.89 46.76 13.65
N GLY A 560 39.06 47.51 14.42
CA GLY A 560 37.77 47.05 14.92
C GLY A 560 36.73 46.82 13.84
N ASP A 561 36.71 47.73 12.84
CA ASP A 561 35.68 47.65 11.78
C ASP A 561 35.92 46.53 10.75
N ILE A 562 37.20 46.22 10.48
CA ILE A 562 37.61 45.16 9.55
C ILE A 562 37.29 43.78 10.17
N ASN A 563 37.52 43.59 11.48
CA ASN A 563 37.20 42.36 12.20
C ASN A 563 35.69 42.13 12.23
N THR A 564 34.88 43.18 12.36
CA THR A 564 33.43 43.11 12.37
C THR A 564 32.88 42.71 11.00
N LEU A 565 33.45 43.23 9.91
CA LEU A 565 33.06 42.94 8.55
C LEU A 565 33.39 41.48 8.15
N ASN A 566 34.58 41.00 8.57
CA ASN A 566 35.04 39.66 8.29
C ASN A 566 34.16 38.61 9.00
N ASN A 567 33.76 38.89 10.24
CA ASN A 567 32.88 38.00 11.01
C ASN A 567 31.45 37.95 10.44
N ARG A 568 30.94 39.05 9.85
CA ARG A 568 29.61 39.10 9.19
C ARG A 568 29.58 38.34 7.87
N ILE A 569 30.64 38.30 7.12
CA ILE A 569 30.77 37.59 5.83
C ILE A 569 30.90 36.08 6.07
N ILE A 570 31.70 35.68 7.09
CA ILE A 570 31.91 34.26 7.43
C ILE A 570 30.66 33.62 8.03
N ASN A 571 29.92 34.35 8.87
CA ASN A 571 28.72 33.80 9.54
C ASN A 571 27.46 33.81 8.66
N GLY A 572 27.37 34.70 7.67
CA GLY A 572 26.22 34.77 6.75
C GLY A 572 26.15 33.61 5.74
N GLY A 573 27.33 33.13 5.31
CA GLY A 573 27.41 32.07 4.32
C GLY A 573 27.14 30.66 4.87
N SER A 574 27.53 30.42 6.14
CA SER A 574 27.39 29.07 6.74
C SER A 574 25.97 28.76 7.24
N ASN A 575 25.26 29.81 7.72
CA ASN A 575 23.92 29.58 8.27
C ASN A 575 22.87 29.32 7.18
N GLY A 576 22.92 30.08 6.07
CA GLY A 576 21.96 29.87 4.97
C GLY A 576 22.06 28.49 4.30
N LEU A 577 23.29 27.93 4.22
CA LEU A 577 23.51 26.60 3.64
C LEU A 577 22.97 25.47 4.55
N ASN A 578 23.19 25.63 5.86
CA ASN A 578 22.73 24.63 6.84
C ASN A 578 21.19 24.68 6.99
N GLU A 579 20.58 25.86 6.94
CA GLU A 579 19.12 26.00 6.99
C GLU A 579 18.45 25.47 5.73
N ALA A 580 19.00 25.74 4.53
CA ALA A 580 18.46 25.19 3.28
C ALA A 580 18.54 23.67 3.22
N LYS A 581 19.66 23.08 3.70
CA LYS A 581 19.86 21.66 3.77
C LYS A 581 18.93 21.00 4.81
N ALA A 582 18.84 21.60 6.00
CA ALA A 582 17.94 21.12 7.05
C ALA A 582 16.47 21.20 6.63
N TYR A 583 16.06 22.26 5.96
CA TYR A 583 14.71 22.41 5.41
C TYR A 583 14.40 21.34 4.36
N THR A 584 15.33 21.10 3.42
CA THR A 584 15.15 20.10 2.36
C THR A 584 15.08 18.67 2.94
N ASP A 585 16.01 18.35 3.85
CA ASP A 585 16.04 17.03 4.51
C ASP A 585 14.76 16.77 5.32
N GLN A 586 14.21 17.79 5.98
CA GLN A 586 12.97 17.70 6.74
C GLN A 586 11.75 17.50 5.84
N GLN A 587 11.65 18.23 4.72
CA GLN A 587 10.54 18.08 3.78
C GLN A 587 10.51 16.70 3.15
N VAL A 588 11.66 16.22 2.69
CA VAL A 588 11.80 14.89 2.09
C VAL A 588 11.42 13.78 3.08
N SER A 589 11.90 13.89 4.31
CA SER A 589 11.62 12.89 5.35
C SER A 589 10.13 12.83 5.68
N SER A 590 9.47 13.98 5.79
CA SER A 590 8.04 14.05 6.11
C SER A 590 7.16 13.45 5.01
N VAL A 591 7.47 13.75 3.74
CA VAL A 591 6.73 13.20 2.60
C VAL A 591 6.92 11.68 2.49
N ALA A 592 8.15 11.21 2.67
CA ALA A 592 8.45 9.77 2.62
C ALA A 592 7.75 8.99 3.76
N ALA A 593 7.75 9.53 4.99
CA ALA A 593 7.05 8.94 6.12
C ALA A 593 5.52 8.89 5.89
N ALA A 594 4.92 9.97 5.39
CA ALA A 594 3.50 10.04 5.07
C ALA A 594 3.12 9.04 3.96
N SER A 595 3.96 8.94 2.92
CA SER A 595 3.75 7.98 1.83
C SER A 595 3.82 6.52 2.31
N ALA A 596 4.78 6.22 3.19
CA ALA A 596 4.93 4.89 3.80
C ALA A 596 3.71 4.53 4.68
N ALA A 597 3.19 5.50 5.44
CA ALA A 597 2.01 5.31 6.28
C ALA A 597 0.75 5.01 5.43
N LEU A 598 0.54 5.76 4.34
CA LEU A 598 -0.58 5.54 3.42
C LEU A 598 -0.48 4.18 2.69
N ALA A 599 0.72 3.78 2.32
CA ALA A 599 0.98 2.49 1.69
C ALA A 599 0.67 1.29 2.60
N GLY A 600 0.71 1.49 3.91
CA GLY A 600 0.35 0.47 4.90
C GLY A 600 -1.15 0.24 5.10
N LEU A 601 -2.01 1.00 4.42
CA LEU A 601 -3.47 0.88 4.57
C LEU A 601 -4.03 -0.20 3.63
N HIS A 602 -4.62 -1.22 4.20
CA HIS A 602 -5.23 -2.30 3.44
C HIS A 602 -6.69 -2.50 3.85
N PRO A 603 -7.60 -2.58 2.87
CA PRO A 603 -8.99 -2.90 3.16
C PRO A 603 -9.16 -4.39 3.50
N LEU A 604 -10.07 -4.70 4.37
CA LEU A 604 -10.53 -6.07 4.60
C LEU A 604 -11.38 -6.56 3.41
N ASP A 605 -11.58 -7.86 3.33
CA ASP A 605 -12.38 -8.47 2.28
C ASP A 605 -13.83 -8.04 2.31
N PHE A 606 -14.51 -8.15 1.15
CA PHE A 606 -15.92 -7.76 1.04
C PHE A 606 -16.83 -8.68 1.86
N ASP A 607 -17.57 -8.10 2.78
CA ASP A 607 -18.68 -8.74 3.48
C ASP A 607 -20.01 -8.08 3.07
N LYS A 608 -21.03 -8.91 2.83
CA LYS A 608 -22.38 -8.43 2.44
C LYS A 608 -23.07 -7.66 3.59
N HIS A 609 -22.76 -8.00 4.82
CA HIS A 609 -23.37 -7.42 6.02
C HIS A 609 -22.55 -6.28 6.60
N ASP A 610 -21.23 -6.28 6.35
CA ASP A 610 -20.31 -5.27 6.90
C ASP A 610 -19.49 -4.61 5.78
N LYS A 611 -20.03 -3.52 5.24
CA LYS A 611 -19.50 -2.83 4.06
C LYS A 611 -18.34 -1.89 4.34
N TRP A 612 -18.07 -1.66 5.62
CA TRP A 612 -17.02 -0.74 6.04
C TRP A 612 -15.82 -1.47 6.62
N SER A 613 -14.64 -1.06 6.25
CA SER A 613 -13.41 -1.43 6.92
C SER A 613 -12.54 -0.21 7.17
N TYR A 614 -11.81 -0.23 8.26
CA TYR A 614 -10.88 0.83 8.64
C TYR A 614 -9.49 0.22 8.78
N SER A 615 -8.50 0.96 8.35
CA SER A 615 -7.12 0.55 8.44
C SER A 615 -6.27 1.70 9.01
N VAL A 616 -5.31 1.35 9.81
CA VAL A 616 -4.31 2.28 10.32
C VAL A 616 -2.94 1.84 9.81
N GLY A 617 -2.21 2.76 9.24
CA GLY A 617 -0.84 2.56 8.78
C GLY A 617 0.11 3.49 9.52
N PHE A 618 1.32 3.03 9.76
CA PHE A 618 2.39 3.83 10.34
C PHE A 618 3.59 3.83 9.41
N GLY A 619 4.15 4.98 9.19
CA GLY A 619 5.35 5.16 8.38
C GLY A 619 6.41 5.95 9.13
N ASN A 620 7.62 5.47 9.08
CA ASN A 620 8.79 6.18 9.57
C ASN A 620 9.81 6.29 8.44
N TYR A 621 10.40 7.45 8.30
CA TYR A 621 11.53 7.65 7.40
C TYR A 621 12.50 8.66 8.01
N LYS A 622 13.71 8.24 8.29
CA LYS A 622 14.71 9.03 9.02
C LYS A 622 14.11 9.55 10.35
N ASN A 623 14.01 10.85 10.50
CA ASN A 623 13.50 11.51 11.71
C ASN A 623 12.01 11.91 11.60
N ALA A 624 11.31 11.48 10.56
CA ALA A 624 9.89 11.76 10.40
C ALA A 624 9.04 10.52 10.64
N ASN A 625 7.97 10.72 11.37
CA ASN A 625 6.95 9.72 11.61
C ASN A 625 5.62 10.20 11.06
N ALA A 626 4.87 9.33 10.50
CA ALA A 626 3.51 9.59 10.10
C ALA A 626 2.61 8.40 10.46
N ALA A 627 1.40 8.70 10.82
CA ALA A 627 0.34 7.73 10.92
C ALA A 627 -0.68 8.00 9.81
N ALA A 628 -1.21 6.98 9.21
CA ALA A 628 -2.30 7.07 8.26
C ALA A 628 -3.53 6.36 8.82
N LEU A 629 -4.67 6.97 8.62
CA LEU A 629 -5.97 6.36 8.90
C LEU A 629 -6.74 6.29 7.59
N GLY A 630 -7.16 5.11 7.24
CA GLY A 630 -7.96 4.86 6.05
C GLY A 630 -9.32 4.24 6.37
N ALA A 631 -10.33 4.72 5.70
CA ALA A 631 -11.66 4.15 5.68
C ALA A 631 -11.97 3.64 4.27
N PHE A 632 -12.48 2.44 4.19
CA PHE A 632 -12.82 1.79 2.95
C PHE A 632 -14.30 1.39 2.99
N TYR A 633 -15.04 1.76 1.98
CA TYR A 633 -16.44 1.43 1.83
C TYR A 633 -16.67 0.60 0.59
N ARG A 634 -17.22 -0.57 0.76
CA ARG A 634 -17.55 -1.49 -0.33
C ARG A 634 -19.06 -1.69 -0.41
N PRO A 635 -19.76 -0.93 -1.24
CA PRO A 635 -21.20 -1.10 -1.44
C PRO A 635 -21.56 -2.48 -1.99
N ASN A 636 -20.64 -3.05 -2.79
CA ASN A 636 -20.76 -4.38 -3.38
C ASN A 636 -19.36 -4.96 -3.68
N LYS A 637 -19.31 -6.20 -4.12
CA LYS A 637 -18.05 -6.92 -4.43
C LYS A 637 -17.19 -6.30 -5.54
N ASN A 638 -17.77 -5.40 -6.33
CA ASN A 638 -17.10 -4.82 -7.51
C ASN A 638 -16.73 -3.35 -7.33
N THR A 639 -17.12 -2.73 -6.25
CA THR A 639 -16.89 -1.29 -6.02
C THR A 639 -16.31 -1.07 -4.63
N MET A 640 -15.29 -0.26 -4.55
CA MET A 640 -14.74 0.20 -3.29
C MET A 640 -14.40 1.68 -3.38
N PHE A 641 -14.82 2.43 -2.40
CA PHE A 641 -14.39 3.79 -2.16
C PHE A 641 -13.45 3.81 -0.96
N ASN A 642 -12.42 4.60 -1.03
CA ASN A 642 -11.52 4.77 0.10
C ASN A 642 -11.18 6.25 0.31
N ALA A 643 -11.08 6.60 1.54
CA ALA A 643 -10.55 7.88 1.99
C ALA A 643 -9.49 7.63 3.04
N ALA A 644 -8.37 8.27 2.90
CA ALA A 644 -7.30 8.15 3.86
C ALA A 644 -6.67 9.52 4.15
N THR A 645 -6.21 9.69 5.36
CA THR A 645 -5.45 10.87 5.75
C THR A 645 -4.24 10.49 6.56
N THR A 646 -3.21 11.31 6.46
CA THR A 646 -2.02 11.14 7.31
C THR A 646 -1.94 12.23 8.35
N VAL A 647 -1.41 11.89 9.50
CA VAL A 647 -1.01 12.82 10.56
C VAL A 647 0.48 12.59 10.84
N GLY A 648 1.29 13.62 10.72
CA GLY A 648 2.73 13.53 10.95
C GLY A 648 3.37 14.92 10.92
N ASN A 649 4.65 15.02 11.11
CA ASN A 649 5.43 16.25 11.31
C ASN A 649 5.17 17.38 10.29
N GLY A 650 3.99 18.00 10.32
CA GLY A 650 3.72 19.29 9.72
C GLY A 650 2.97 19.31 8.38
N ARG A 651 2.65 18.18 7.74
CA ARG A 651 1.82 18.16 6.52
C ARG A 651 0.93 16.94 6.49
N ASN A 652 -0.36 17.17 6.62
CA ASN A 652 -1.36 16.12 6.46
C ASN A 652 -1.63 15.92 4.97
N THR A 653 -1.64 14.67 4.55
CA THR A 653 -1.98 14.30 3.19
C THR A 653 -3.35 13.62 3.21
N ILE A 654 -4.20 13.98 2.29
CA ILE A 654 -5.49 13.34 2.10
C ILE A 654 -5.42 12.57 0.78
N SER A 655 -5.83 11.32 0.82
CA SER A 655 -5.95 10.46 -0.34
C SER A 655 -7.40 10.00 -0.47
N LEU A 656 -7.98 10.20 -1.61
CA LEU A 656 -9.31 9.69 -1.95
C LEU A 656 -9.18 8.78 -3.16
N GLY A 657 -9.80 7.65 -3.12
CA GLY A 657 -9.76 6.69 -4.23
C GLY A 657 -11.10 5.98 -4.42
N ALA A 658 -11.37 5.62 -5.65
CA ALA A 658 -12.46 4.75 -6.02
C ALA A 658 -11.91 3.63 -6.91
N ASN A 659 -12.20 2.41 -6.55
CA ASN A 659 -11.74 1.22 -7.25
C ASN A 659 -12.96 0.48 -7.78
N PHE A 660 -12.95 0.21 -9.06
CA PHE A 660 -14.04 -0.46 -9.74
C PHE A 660 -13.52 -1.70 -10.45
N LYS A 661 -14.24 -2.79 -10.28
CA LYS A 661 -13.98 -4.02 -11.01
C LYS A 661 -14.94 -4.08 -12.20
N PHE A 662 -14.41 -3.99 -13.41
CA PHE A 662 -15.16 -4.11 -14.65
C PHE A 662 -15.12 -5.55 -15.16
N GLY A 663 -16.27 -6.17 -15.29
CA GLY A 663 -16.48 -7.50 -15.83
C GLY A 663 -17.95 -7.87 -15.74
N LYS A 664 -18.52 -8.48 -16.78
CA LYS A 664 -19.91 -8.94 -16.75
C LYS A 664 -20.11 -9.93 -15.61
N SER A 665 -20.74 -9.51 -14.53
CA SER A 665 -21.45 -10.42 -13.65
C SER A 665 -22.92 -10.41 -14.10
N SER A 666 -23.43 -11.59 -14.41
CA SER A 666 -24.84 -11.83 -14.61
C SER A 666 -25.56 -11.75 -13.26
N GLU A 667 -25.87 -10.55 -12.83
CA GLU A 667 -26.92 -10.30 -11.85
C GLU A 667 -27.53 -8.94 -12.20
N GLU A 668 -28.80 -8.98 -12.58
CA GLU A 668 -29.63 -7.80 -12.78
C GLU A 668 -29.63 -6.97 -11.50
N VAL A 669 -29.25 -5.71 -11.64
CA VAL A 669 -29.40 -4.72 -10.56
C VAL A 669 -30.91 -4.49 -10.38
N THR A 670 -31.46 -5.04 -9.33
CA THR A 670 -32.86 -4.76 -8.96
C THR A 670 -32.98 -3.32 -8.44
N THR A 671 -34.20 -2.76 -8.51
CA THR A 671 -34.49 -1.44 -7.92
C THR A 671 -34.18 -1.36 -6.42
N GLU A 672 -34.11 -2.50 -5.73
CA GLU A 672 -33.68 -2.63 -4.35
C GLU A 672 -32.18 -2.36 -4.16
N ASP A 673 -31.34 -2.80 -5.12
CA ASP A 673 -29.90 -2.56 -5.08
C ASP A 673 -29.56 -1.07 -5.26
N ALA A 674 -30.32 -0.34 -6.10
CA ALA A 674 -30.16 1.10 -6.28
C ALA A 674 -30.62 1.89 -5.03
N ALA A 675 -31.67 1.43 -4.36
CA ALA A 675 -32.15 2.02 -3.11
C ALA A 675 -31.16 1.75 -1.95
N GLN A 676 -30.58 0.55 -1.93
CA GLN A 676 -29.55 0.20 -0.97
C GLN A 676 -28.26 1.02 -1.18
N LEU A 677 -27.83 1.22 -2.44
CA LEU A 677 -26.67 2.04 -2.79
C LEU A 677 -26.85 3.50 -2.33
N LYS A 678 -28.07 4.05 -2.48
CA LYS A 678 -28.41 5.40 -2.03
C LYS A 678 -28.37 5.52 -0.50
N LYS A 679 -28.82 4.47 0.21
CA LYS A 679 -28.75 4.37 1.66
C LYS A 679 -27.31 4.23 2.16
N ASP A 680 -26.51 3.45 1.44
CA ASP A 680 -25.12 3.21 1.77
C ASP A 680 -24.25 4.45 1.51
N MET A 681 -24.54 5.26 0.47
CA MET A 681 -23.91 6.57 0.25
C MET A 681 -24.24 7.58 1.35
N LYS A 682 -25.48 7.55 1.87
CA LYS A 682 -25.86 8.41 3.00
C LYS A 682 -25.10 8.01 4.28
N ASN A 683 -25.02 6.70 4.54
CA ASN A 683 -24.25 6.16 5.65
C ASN A 683 -22.74 6.47 5.54
N LEU A 684 -22.20 6.50 4.29
CA LEU A 684 -20.82 6.88 3.99
C LEU A 684 -20.55 8.34 4.42
N SER A 685 -21.46 9.24 4.07
CA SER A 685 -21.37 10.66 4.41
C SER A 685 -21.43 10.89 5.95
N GLU A 686 -22.30 10.14 6.64
CA GLU A 686 -22.39 10.24 8.10
C GLU A 686 -21.13 9.71 8.81
N LYS A 687 -20.53 8.62 8.31
CA LYS A 687 -19.30 8.07 8.86
C LYS A 687 -18.06 8.90 8.47
N TYR A 688 -18.08 9.58 7.33
CA TYR A 688 -17.05 10.56 6.99
C TYR A 688 -17.00 11.70 8.00
N ASN A 689 -18.15 12.24 8.36
CA ASN A 689 -18.26 13.30 9.38
C ASN A 689 -17.84 12.80 10.78
N GLU A 690 -18.10 11.52 11.10
CA GLU A 690 -17.62 10.91 12.36
C GLU A 690 -16.10 10.72 12.35
N LEU A 691 -15.51 10.35 11.21
CA LEU A 691 -14.07 10.21 11.04
C LEU A 691 -13.36 11.56 11.16
N GLU A 692 -13.92 12.61 10.56
CA GLU A 692 -13.42 13.98 10.65
C GLU A 692 -13.45 14.51 12.08
N ARG A 693 -14.49 14.17 12.85
CA ARG A 693 -14.58 14.50 14.27
C ARG A 693 -13.53 13.77 15.11
N LYS A 694 -13.34 12.46 14.87
CA LYS A 694 -12.29 11.65 15.52
C LYS A 694 -10.88 12.12 15.14
N TYR A 695 -10.70 12.59 13.90
CA TYR A 695 -9.46 13.20 13.44
C TYR A 695 -9.14 14.48 14.21
N THR A 696 -10.12 15.38 14.37
CA THR A 696 -9.95 16.63 15.11
C THR A 696 -9.65 16.36 16.60
N GLU A 697 -10.26 15.34 17.17
CA GLU A 697 -10.02 14.92 18.56
C GLU A 697 -8.64 14.29 18.77
N LEU A 698 -8.14 13.55 17.76
CA LEU A 698 -6.80 12.94 17.78
C LEU A 698 -5.70 13.99 17.54
N ALA A 699 -5.95 14.95 16.64
CA ALA A 699 -5.05 16.07 16.38
C ALA A 699 -4.89 16.95 17.63
N ALA A 700 -6.00 17.25 18.32
CA ALA A 700 -5.98 17.98 19.58
C ALA A 700 -5.24 17.23 20.72
N LYS A 701 -5.30 15.89 20.75
CA LYS A 701 -4.53 15.07 21.69
C LYS A 701 -3.03 14.98 21.39
N LEU A 702 -2.65 15.16 20.11
CA LEU A 702 -1.24 15.18 19.69
C LEU A 702 -0.58 16.55 19.92
N GLU A 703 -1.35 17.64 19.81
CA GLU A 703 -0.87 18.99 20.11
C GLU A 703 -0.77 19.26 21.63
N SER A 704 -1.40 18.40 22.47
CA SER A 704 -1.35 18.50 23.93
C SER A 704 -0.23 17.66 24.60
N LYS A 705 0.57 16.94 23.80
CA LYS A 705 1.77 16.22 24.24
C LYS A 705 3.02 16.84 23.62
#